data_1532ef0a0dc7d86a5c042d6588446ac2
#
_entry.id   1532ef0a0dc7d86a5c042d6588446ac2
#
_cell.length_a   1.000
_cell.length_b   1.000
_cell.length_c   1.000
_cell.angle_alpha   90.00
_cell.angle_beta   90.00
_cell.angle_gamma   90.00
#
_symmetry.space_group_name_H-M   'P 1'
#
loop_
_entity.id
_entity.type
_entity.pdbx_description
1 polymer ?
#
loop_
_entity_poly.entity_id
_entity_poly.type
_entity_poly.pdbx_seq_one_letter_code
_entity_poly.pdbx_strand_id
1 'polypeptide(L)'
;MEQPKRATLLDGFARQEQAASHALPKVPPSSGAATVTLRVSEARVEDIGHAVARLAPVDLLRLGARAGDVLKITGGTVAVGRAELSEEGFEGMIQIDGTCRSNCSAGLQEQVTVTPIESEQAVAVRLSPLWVGAAPATIAPDRMLEDLVGVPVIAGCVVRVPTFAKAVNFQVVRTIPSGPVVIGKRTDIRVVEGEQTAARAPAVSYEDIGGLEREVARVREMVELPLKHARIFERLGILAPKGVLLYGPPGTGKTLLARAVAAESRVHFIHLNGPEIMRKFYGESEAKLREVFEEAARHAPAILFIDEIDAVAPKRAEVTGEVEKRVVAQLLSLMDGFVARGQVIVIGATNIPEVLDPALRRPGRFDREIEIGVPNSQARLQILRIHTRAMPLAADVDLREIAEHSHGFVGADLEALCQEVGMIALRGFLSAIPLETDGAASAELDKLQVTREDFLAGLKEVEPSATREFFIEKSGSTFASLAGLDEVKRLLDAVIEHSHMHDEIYEQVGLAPPRGILLIGPSGTGKTAMARALSGEKQIPLIAIDGPQLYSKWLGESERALREVFKKARRAAPCILFFDTIDAVAPRFGAEQFGTDVYQRILSQLLREIDNLRDVKGVILLAATNRPERIDPALLRSGRFDYVLPFAKPDTADRAAILRLCCRRVPLAPDIDFLDFADRTEGLTGADIESLCKKATLSAIAEFQEGTRGAPFVVLRNDFMAVLESDRGSPKHLKGTNATHNSAGDCFPEAAD
;
A
#
# COMPACT_ATOMS: atom_id res chain seq x y z
N MET A 1 -35.83 -12.69 -44.71
CA MET A 1 -36.43 -12.60 -43.36
C MET A 1 -35.51 -11.78 -42.51
N GLU A 2 -35.97 -10.61 -42.20
CA GLU A 2 -35.22 -9.42 -41.70
C GLU A 2 -34.85 -9.52 -40.22
N GLN A 3 -33.64 -9.05 -39.90
CA GLN A 3 -33.24 -8.67 -38.54
C GLN A 3 -33.72 -7.26 -38.24
N PRO A 4 -34.32 -6.97 -37.09
CA PRO A 4 -34.66 -5.58 -36.72
C PRO A 4 -33.51 -4.86 -36.01
N LYS A 5 -33.33 -3.63 -36.42
CA LYS A 5 -32.37 -2.62 -36.01
C LYS A 5 -32.45 -2.25 -34.53
N ARG A 6 -31.32 -2.36 -33.85
CA ARG A 6 -31.01 -1.74 -32.52
C ARG A 6 -30.57 -0.26 -32.73
N ALA A 7 -31.50 0.65 -32.99
CA ALA A 7 -31.18 2.08 -33.16
C ALA A 7 -32.31 3.03 -32.70
N THR A 8 -33.03 2.71 -31.63
CA THR A 8 -34.18 3.55 -31.21
C THR A 8 -34.31 3.73 -29.68
N LEU A 9 -33.31 3.41 -28.87
CA LEU A 9 -33.36 3.65 -27.41
C LEU A 9 -32.45 4.79 -26.93
N LEU A 10 -31.46 5.24 -27.73
CA LEU A 10 -30.60 6.37 -27.36
C LEU A 10 -31.14 7.74 -27.77
N ASP A 11 -32.01 7.80 -28.81
CA ASP A 11 -32.64 9.07 -29.21
C ASP A 11 -33.83 9.47 -28.33
N GLY A 12 -34.32 8.60 -27.48
CA GLY A 12 -35.38 8.88 -26.51
C GLY A 12 -34.90 9.62 -25.27
N PHE A 13 -33.67 9.36 -24.81
CA PHE A 13 -33.10 10.02 -23.62
C PHE A 13 -32.65 11.47 -23.93
N ALA A 14 -32.04 11.72 -25.07
CA ALA A 14 -31.59 13.07 -25.45
C ALA A 14 -32.73 14.05 -25.66
N ARG A 15 -33.95 13.58 -25.98
CA ARG A 15 -35.15 14.45 -26.11
C ARG A 15 -35.85 14.70 -24.77
N GLN A 16 -35.65 13.87 -23.74
CA GLN A 16 -36.18 14.13 -22.41
C GLN A 16 -35.34 15.15 -21.63
N GLU A 17 -34.02 15.21 -21.84
CA GLU A 17 -33.18 16.24 -21.21
C GLU A 17 -33.43 17.65 -21.77
N GLN A 18 -33.76 17.78 -23.07
CA GLN A 18 -34.13 19.09 -23.66
C GLN A 18 -35.57 19.55 -23.31
N ALA A 19 -36.45 18.64 -22.90
CA ALA A 19 -37.81 18.99 -22.47
C ALA A 19 -37.91 19.38 -20.99
N ALA A 20 -36.95 18.97 -20.16
CA ALA A 20 -36.89 19.34 -18.73
C ALA A 20 -36.32 20.77 -18.50
N SER A 21 -35.77 21.43 -19.55
CA SER A 21 -35.21 22.77 -19.48
C SER A 21 -36.25 23.89 -19.68
N HIS A 22 -37.52 23.58 -19.92
CA HIS A 22 -38.55 24.60 -20.12
C HIS A 22 -39.69 24.45 -19.12
N ALA A 23 -39.85 25.53 -18.32
CA ALA A 23 -41.04 25.93 -17.57
C ALA A 23 -41.32 25.26 -16.23
N LEU A 24 -40.49 25.59 -15.22
CA LEU A 24 -41.03 25.73 -13.86
C LEU A 24 -41.58 27.17 -13.71
N PRO A 25 -42.77 27.38 -13.09
CA PRO A 25 -43.38 28.71 -12.97
C PRO A 25 -42.47 29.60 -12.12
N LYS A 26 -42.28 30.85 -12.57
CA LYS A 26 -41.63 31.92 -11.81
C LYS A 26 -42.50 32.21 -10.59
N VAL A 27 -42.08 31.72 -9.43
CA VAL A 27 -42.60 32.17 -8.14
C VAL A 27 -41.96 33.55 -7.89
N PRO A 28 -42.73 34.59 -7.60
CA PRO A 28 -42.18 35.92 -7.27
C PRO A 28 -41.33 35.81 -6.00
N PRO A 29 -40.25 36.57 -5.82
CA PRO A 29 -39.42 36.56 -4.64
C PRO A 29 -40.28 37.02 -3.45
N SER A 30 -40.63 36.11 -2.54
CA SER A 30 -41.18 36.46 -1.23
C SER A 30 -40.07 37.12 -0.40
N SER A 31 -40.34 38.32 0.06
CA SER A 31 -39.47 39.08 0.96
C SER A 31 -39.28 38.36 2.29
N GLY A 32 -38.27 37.53 2.35
CA GLY A 32 -37.82 36.74 3.51
C GLY A 32 -37.03 35.55 2.99
N ALA A 33 -35.70 35.63 2.99
CA ALA A 33 -34.87 34.54 2.57
C ALA A 33 -35.19 33.30 3.45
N ALA A 34 -35.71 32.25 2.81
CA ALA A 34 -36.04 31.01 3.52
C ALA A 34 -34.78 30.41 4.14
N THR A 35 -34.80 30.16 5.41
CA THR A 35 -33.68 29.63 6.18
C THR A 35 -33.98 28.19 6.52
N VAL A 36 -33.07 27.29 6.18
CA VAL A 36 -33.20 25.85 6.51
C VAL A 36 -32.01 25.39 7.32
N THR A 37 -32.29 24.60 8.36
CA THR A 37 -31.22 23.97 9.18
C THR A 37 -30.99 22.56 8.66
N LEU A 38 -29.73 22.27 8.30
CA LEU A 38 -29.31 21.00 7.71
C LEU A 38 -28.16 20.39 8.50
N ARG A 39 -28.02 19.08 8.43
CA ARG A 39 -26.86 18.36 8.99
C ARG A 39 -25.76 18.25 7.95
N VAL A 40 -24.52 18.48 8.38
CA VAL A 40 -23.33 18.38 7.53
C VAL A 40 -22.96 16.94 7.28
N SER A 41 -22.74 16.57 6.02
CA SER A 41 -22.17 15.30 5.59
C SER A 41 -20.95 15.50 4.71
N GLU A 42 -20.25 14.42 4.41
CA GLU A 42 -19.03 14.45 3.57
C GLU A 42 -19.34 14.81 2.13
N ALA A 43 -18.46 15.59 1.50
CA ALA A 43 -18.56 15.94 0.10
C ALA A 43 -18.15 14.75 -0.80
N ARG A 44 -18.59 14.79 -2.06
CA ARG A 44 -18.04 13.90 -3.09
C ARG A 44 -16.60 14.31 -3.43
N VAL A 45 -15.80 13.34 -3.85
CA VAL A 45 -14.38 13.56 -4.19
C VAL A 45 -14.22 14.63 -5.27
N GLU A 46 -15.14 14.72 -6.21
CA GLU A 46 -15.17 15.68 -7.32
C GLU A 46 -15.48 17.13 -6.90
N ASP A 47 -16.11 17.32 -5.73
CA ASP A 47 -16.51 18.66 -5.23
C ASP A 47 -15.45 19.33 -4.36
N ILE A 48 -14.41 18.60 -3.98
CA ILE A 48 -13.40 19.06 -3.02
C ILE A 48 -12.59 20.21 -3.59
N GLY A 49 -12.56 21.35 -2.88
CA GLY A 49 -11.86 22.57 -3.28
C GLY A 49 -12.69 23.52 -4.16
N HIS A 50 -13.87 23.10 -4.63
CA HIS A 50 -14.72 23.92 -5.50
C HIS A 50 -15.83 24.68 -4.76
N ALA A 51 -15.85 24.61 -3.42
CA ALA A 51 -16.88 25.22 -2.56
C ALA A 51 -18.30 24.84 -3.01
N VAL A 52 -18.51 23.56 -3.34
CA VAL A 52 -19.82 23.02 -3.71
C VAL A 52 -20.59 22.64 -2.45
N ALA A 53 -21.88 22.94 -2.46
CA ALA A 53 -22.83 22.54 -1.42
C ALA A 53 -23.95 21.73 -2.08
N ARG A 54 -23.91 20.39 -1.91
CA ARG A 54 -24.94 19.50 -2.48
C ARG A 54 -26.08 19.31 -1.49
N LEU A 55 -27.31 19.49 -1.98
CA LEU A 55 -28.54 19.36 -1.22
C LEU A 55 -29.54 18.47 -1.94
N ALA A 56 -30.45 17.88 -1.17
CA ALA A 56 -31.60 17.19 -1.71
C ALA A 56 -32.52 18.19 -2.48
N PRO A 57 -33.19 17.73 -3.55
CA PRO A 57 -34.12 18.60 -4.33
C PRO A 57 -35.19 19.28 -3.44
N VAL A 58 -35.66 18.55 -2.41
CA VAL A 58 -36.69 19.06 -1.47
C VAL A 58 -36.14 20.20 -0.62
N ASP A 59 -34.89 20.11 -0.15
CA ASP A 59 -34.27 21.15 0.68
C ASP A 59 -33.92 22.40 -0.15
N LEU A 60 -33.52 22.24 -1.42
CA LEU A 60 -33.36 23.37 -2.36
C LEU A 60 -34.69 24.10 -2.62
N LEU A 61 -35.78 23.35 -2.76
CA LEU A 61 -37.12 23.95 -2.92
C LEU A 61 -37.55 24.71 -1.65
N ARG A 62 -37.26 24.16 -0.45
CA ARG A 62 -37.52 24.83 0.84
C ARG A 62 -36.74 26.13 0.98
N LEU A 63 -35.52 26.18 0.45
CA LEU A 63 -34.67 27.36 0.42
C LEU A 63 -35.11 28.38 -0.65
N GLY A 64 -35.93 27.98 -1.62
CA GLY A 64 -36.22 28.78 -2.82
C GLY A 64 -35.03 29.00 -3.72
N ALA A 65 -33.99 28.13 -3.60
CA ALA A 65 -32.72 28.19 -4.34
C ALA A 65 -32.75 27.22 -5.54
N ARG A 66 -31.91 27.49 -6.53
CA ARG A 66 -31.66 26.63 -7.69
C ARG A 66 -30.21 26.12 -7.70
N ALA A 67 -29.95 25.07 -8.44
CA ALA A 67 -28.59 24.64 -8.74
C ALA A 67 -27.83 25.83 -9.42
N GLY A 68 -26.62 26.09 -8.92
CA GLY A 68 -25.79 27.23 -9.31
C GLY A 68 -25.91 28.48 -8.43
N ASP A 69 -26.94 28.60 -7.62
CA ASP A 69 -27.09 29.73 -6.69
C ASP A 69 -26.04 29.69 -5.57
N VAL A 70 -25.68 30.83 -5.02
CA VAL A 70 -24.75 30.92 -3.90
C VAL A 70 -25.51 30.84 -2.57
N LEU A 71 -25.08 29.95 -1.72
CA LEU A 71 -25.63 29.71 -0.39
C LEU A 71 -24.68 30.26 0.68
N LYS A 72 -25.21 30.95 1.65
CA LYS A 72 -24.54 31.28 2.89
C LYS A 72 -24.77 30.15 3.88
N ILE A 73 -23.70 29.59 4.37
CA ILE A 73 -23.67 28.48 5.31
C ILE A 73 -23.17 29.03 6.64
N THR A 74 -24.03 29.04 7.66
CA THR A 74 -23.73 29.60 8.97
C THR A 74 -23.66 28.46 9.98
N GLY A 75 -22.49 28.26 10.54
CA GLY A 75 -22.22 27.40 11.69
C GLY A 75 -21.69 28.24 12.84
N GLY A 76 -20.49 27.94 13.36
CA GLY A 76 -19.78 28.83 14.29
C GLY A 76 -19.25 30.11 13.62
N THR A 77 -18.97 30.06 12.31
CA THR A 77 -18.60 31.15 11.43
C THR A 77 -19.39 31.06 10.14
N VAL A 78 -19.12 31.93 9.17
CA VAL A 78 -19.85 31.99 7.89
C VAL A 78 -18.96 31.51 6.77
N ALA A 79 -19.46 30.57 5.97
CA ALA A 79 -18.91 30.17 4.70
C ALA A 79 -19.91 30.44 3.55
N VAL A 80 -19.43 30.36 2.33
CA VAL A 80 -20.25 30.41 1.11
C VAL A 80 -19.98 29.16 0.27
N GLY A 81 -21.03 28.64 -0.39
CA GLY A 81 -20.92 27.49 -1.26
C GLY A 81 -21.89 27.59 -2.42
N ARG A 82 -21.57 26.96 -3.54
CA ARG A 82 -22.45 26.90 -4.72
C ARG A 82 -23.41 25.70 -4.57
N ALA A 83 -24.70 25.99 -4.71
CA ALA A 83 -25.74 24.96 -4.62
C ALA A 83 -25.65 23.96 -5.78
N GLU A 84 -25.65 22.67 -5.48
CA GLU A 84 -25.75 21.59 -6.47
C GLU A 84 -26.76 20.55 -6.01
N LEU A 85 -27.29 19.76 -6.94
CA LEU A 85 -28.25 18.72 -6.65
C LEU A 85 -27.50 17.47 -6.13
N SER A 86 -28.01 16.87 -5.06
CA SER A 86 -27.59 15.55 -4.62
C SER A 86 -28.49 14.49 -5.25
N GLU A 87 -27.89 13.52 -5.94
CA GLU A 87 -28.61 12.37 -6.52
C GLU A 87 -29.07 11.36 -5.46
N GLU A 88 -28.42 11.37 -4.30
CA GLU A 88 -28.63 10.40 -3.22
C GLU A 88 -29.65 10.87 -2.16
N GLY A 89 -30.67 11.60 -2.49
CA GLY A 89 -31.91 11.81 -1.76
C GLY A 89 -31.89 11.96 -0.22
N PHE A 90 -30.80 12.42 0.41
CA PHE A 90 -30.72 12.64 1.85
C PHE A 90 -31.35 13.97 2.26
N GLU A 91 -32.67 13.95 2.52
CA GLU A 91 -33.38 15.15 3.07
C GLU A 91 -32.77 15.55 4.42
N GLY A 92 -32.65 16.88 4.63
CA GLY A 92 -32.14 17.45 5.88
C GLY A 92 -30.61 17.38 6.02
N MET A 93 -29.89 17.04 4.94
CA MET A 93 -28.42 16.99 4.92
C MET A 93 -27.83 17.92 3.87
N ILE A 94 -26.63 18.42 4.14
CA ILE A 94 -25.80 19.20 3.22
C ILE A 94 -24.44 18.58 3.10
N GLN A 95 -24.01 18.25 1.86
CA GLN A 95 -22.68 17.73 1.57
C GLN A 95 -21.74 18.89 1.25
N ILE A 96 -20.73 19.11 2.09
CA ILE A 96 -19.71 20.15 1.94
C ILE A 96 -18.34 19.61 2.30
N ASP A 97 -17.31 20.07 1.58
CA ASP A 97 -15.93 19.65 1.76
C ASP A 97 -15.30 20.15 3.07
N GLY A 98 -14.15 19.57 3.46
CA GLY A 98 -13.42 19.92 4.69
C GLY A 98 -13.02 21.40 4.73
N THR A 99 -12.74 22.02 3.58
CA THR A 99 -12.43 23.44 3.51
C THR A 99 -13.65 24.31 3.85
N CYS A 100 -14.80 23.98 3.29
CA CYS A 100 -16.05 24.67 3.58
C CYS A 100 -16.49 24.43 5.05
N ARG A 101 -16.36 23.20 5.57
CA ARG A 101 -16.59 22.88 6.99
C ARG A 101 -15.70 23.71 7.90
N SER A 102 -14.41 23.82 7.57
CA SER A 102 -13.46 24.66 8.33
C SER A 102 -13.87 26.14 8.29
N ASN A 103 -14.28 26.65 7.14
CA ASN A 103 -14.70 28.02 6.95
C ASN A 103 -15.99 28.36 7.73
N CYS A 104 -16.99 27.47 7.78
CA CYS A 104 -18.20 27.69 8.57
C CYS A 104 -18.08 27.24 10.03
N SER A 105 -16.92 26.74 10.42
CA SER A 105 -16.71 26.15 11.75
C SER A 105 -17.80 25.11 12.10
N ALA A 106 -18.11 24.17 11.18
CA ALA A 106 -19.06 23.09 11.38
C ALA A 106 -18.39 21.73 11.13
N GLY A 107 -18.52 20.77 12.02
CA GLY A 107 -18.05 19.39 11.87
C GLY A 107 -19.08 18.50 11.18
N LEU A 108 -18.66 17.27 10.85
CA LEU A 108 -19.59 16.26 10.34
C LEU A 108 -20.69 15.98 11.34
N GLN A 109 -21.92 15.80 10.84
CA GLN A 109 -23.15 15.58 11.61
C GLN A 109 -23.62 16.79 12.46
N GLU A 110 -22.90 17.90 12.45
CA GLU A 110 -23.35 19.14 13.10
C GLU A 110 -24.41 19.84 12.27
N GLN A 111 -25.23 20.68 12.91
CA GLN A 111 -26.26 21.45 12.24
C GLN A 111 -25.70 22.79 11.78
N VAL A 112 -26.00 23.14 10.55
CA VAL A 112 -25.71 24.45 9.97
C VAL A 112 -26.99 25.08 9.43
N THR A 113 -27.02 26.39 9.47
CA THR A 113 -28.13 27.19 8.91
C THR A 113 -27.76 27.67 7.53
N VAL A 114 -28.58 27.34 6.56
CA VAL A 114 -28.34 27.64 5.14
C VAL A 114 -29.36 28.68 4.65
N THR A 115 -28.88 29.72 3.95
CA THR A 115 -29.70 30.77 3.35
C THR A 115 -29.19 31.10 1.95
N PRO A 116 -30.06 31.25 0.96
CA PRO A 116 -29.63 31.73 -0.35
C PRO A 116 -29.25 33.21 -0.25
N ILE A 117 -28.19 33.60 -0.98
CA ILE A 117 -27.72 34.98 -1.03
C ILE A 117 -27.46 35.41 -2.45
N GLU A 118 -27.70 36.68 -2.72
CA GLU A 118 -27.26 37.28 -3.97
C GLU A 118 -25.76 37.49 -3.96
N SER A 119 -25.10 37.15 -5.04
CA SER A 119 -23.65 37.29 -5.20
C SER A 119 -23.32 38.00 -6.49
N GLU A 120 -22.30 38.85 -6.43
CA GLU A 120 -21.79 39.56 -7.60
C GLU A 120 -20.50 38.87 -8.12
N GLN A 121 -20.15 39.12 -9.38
CA GLN A 121 -18.86 38.68 -9.88
C GLN A 121 -17.72 39.49 -9.26
N ALA A 122 -16.68 38.80 -8.82
CA ALA A 122 -15.49 39.42 -8.29
C ALA A 122 -14.74 40.20 -9.38
N VAL A 123 -14.46 41.47 -9.13
CA VAL A 123 -13.53 42.28 -9.93
C VAL A 123 -12.10 41.97 -9.55
N ALA A 124 -11.82 41.90 -8.24
CA ALA A 124 -10.50 41.52 -7.73
C ALA A 124 -10.63 40.75 -6.43
N VAL A 125 -9.69 39.79 -6.23
CA VAL A 125 -9.55 39.02 -5.02
C VAL A 125 -8.08 39.05 -4.58
N ARG A 126 -7.86 39.33 -3.30
CA ARG A 126 -6.51 39.28 -2.68
C ARG A 126 -6.40 38.06 -1.79
N LEU A 127 -5.38 37.24 -2.06
CA LEU A 127 -5.11 35.99 -1.39
C LEU A 127 -3.80 36.08 -0.58
N SER A 128 -3.80 35.54 0.62
CA SER A 128 -2.60 35.37 1.43
C SER A 128 -2.30 33.89 1.63
N PRO A 129 -1.08 33.42 1.40
CA PRO A 129 -0.74 32.01 1.56
C PRO A 129 -0.75 31.61 3.02
N LEU A 130 -1.25 30.40 3.31
CA LEU A 130 -1.33 29.81 4.64
C LEU A 130 -0.29 28.69 4.80
N TRP A 131 0.99 28.99 4.72
CA TRP A 131 2.04 27.99 5.00
C TRP A 131 3.12 28.54 5.92
N VAL A 132 3.79 27.58 6.61
CA VAL A 132 4.96 27.83 7.43
C VAL A 132 6.15 27.13 6.77
N GLY A 133 7.14 27.87 6.27
CA GLY A 133 8.32 27.31 5.62
C GLY A 133 8.71 28.01 4.33
N ALA A 134 9.65 27.43 3.56
CA ALA A 134 10.05 27.94 2.26
C ALA A 134 8.84 27.98 1.30
N ALA A 135 8.66 29.11 0.64
CA ALA A 135 7.56 29.29 -0.33
C ALA A 135 7.61 28.18 -1.38
N PRO A 136 6.49 27.47 -1.64
CA PRO A 136 6.41 26.66 -2.85
C PRO A 136 6.61 27.56 -4.06
N ALA A 137 7.15 27.00 -5.14
CA ALA A 137 7.36 27.72 -6.40
C ALA A 137 6.14 28.60 -6.72
N THR A 138 6.37 29.85 -7.03
CA THR A 138 5.34 30.88 -7.21
C THR A 138 4.28 30.38 -8.20
N ILE A 139 3.06 30.14 -7.71
CA ILE A 139 1.95 29.75 -8.58
C ILE A 139 1.57 30.99 -9.42
N ALA A 140 1.60 30.82 -10.74
CA ALA A 140 1.22 31.92 -11.64
C ALA A 140 -0.24 32.33 -11.37
N PRO A 141 -0.55 33.64 -11.25
CA PRO A 141 -1.89 34.14 -10.98
C PRO A 141 -2.95 33.65 -11.99
N ASP A 142 -2.56 33.49 -13.25
CA ASP A 142 -3.44 33.02 -14.33
C ASP A 142 -3.90 31.57 -14.07
N ARG A 143 -3.02 30.68 -13.62
CA ARG A 143 -3.39 29.32 -13.29
C ARG A 143 -4.26 29.23 -12.04
N MET A 144 -4.00 30.08 -11.03
CA MET A 144 -4.89 30.20 -9.87
C MET A 144 -6.29 30.64 -10.26
N LEU A 145 -6.38 31.51 -11.27
CA LEU A 145 -7.66 31.96 -11.78
C LEU A 145 -8.43 30.80 -12.44
N GLU A 146 -7.79 30.00 -13.27
CA GLU A 146 -8.41 28.84 -13.93
C GLU A 146 -8.99 27.85 -12.91
N ASP A 147 -8.24 27.52 -11.87
CA ASP A 147 -8.66 26.58 -10.81
C ASP A 147 -9.79 27.13 -9.93
N LEU A 148 -9.90 28.46 -9.79
CA LEU A 148 -10.86 29.11 -8.91
C LEU A 148 -12.08 29.70 -9.64
N VAL A 149 -12.18 29.60 -10.97
CA VAL A 149 -13.34 30.09 -11.71
C VAL A 149 -14.63 29.40 -11.23
N GLY A 150 -15.63 30.20 -10.89
CA GLY A 150 -16.94 29.72 -10.42
C GLY A 150 -16.97 29.41 -8.92
N VAL A 151 -15.87 29.56 -8.19
CA VAL A 151 -15.82 29.35 -6.74
C VAL A 151 -16.37 30.60 -6.02
N PRO A 152 -17.42 30.49 -5.18
CA PRO A 152 -17.89 31.60 -4.36
C PRO A 152 -16.92 31.78 -3.15
N VAL A 153 -16.60 33.05 -2.89
CA VAL A 153 -15.66 33.43 -1.81
C VAL A 153 -16.17 34.62 -1.02
N ILE A 154 -15.76 34.69 0.24
CA ILE A 154 -15.95 35.85 1.11
C ILE A 154 -14.66 36.13 1.86
N ALA A 155 -14.39 37.38 2.23
CA ALA A 155 -13.22 37.74 3.02
C ALA A 155 -13.16 36.93 4.34
N GLY A 156 -11.98 36.43 4.67
CA GLY A 156 -11.74 35.58 5.83
C GLY A 156 -11.83 34.06 5.56
N CYS A 157 -12.46 33.62 4.45
CA CYS A 157 -12.50 32.21 4.06
C CYS A 157 -11.17 31.73 3.51
N VAL A 158 -10.93 30.44 3.66
CA VAL A 158 -9.82 29.73 3.05
C VAL A 158 -10.28 29.10 1.74
N VAL A 159 -9.47 29.22 0.71
CA VAL A 159 -9.63 28.54 -0.58
C VAL A 159 -8.47 27.61 -0.83
N ARG A 160 -8.74 26.48 -1.47
CA ARG A 160 -7.76 25.44 -1.77
C ARG A 160 -7.44 25.47 -3.26
N VAL A 161 -6.18 25.72 -3.58
CA VAL A 161 -5.69 25.71 -4.96
C VAL A 161 -4.92 24.41 -5.20
N PRO A 162 -5.34 23.56 -6.12
CA PRO A 162 -4.60 22.36 -6.45
C PRO A 162 -3.29 22.72 -7.14
N THR A 163 -2.20 22.04 -6.76
CA THR A 163 -0.90 22.12 -7.44
C THR A 163 -0.43 20.74 -7.78
N PHE A 164 0.52 20.61 -8.70
CA PHE A 164 1.03 19.34 -9.18
C PHE A 164 1.55 18.39 -8.07
N ALA A 165 2.12 18.94 -7.00
CA ALA A 165 2.69 18.15 -5.90
C ALA A 165 1.75 18.07 -4.69
N LYS A 166 1.03 19.15 -4.39
CA LYS A 166 0.18 19.25 -3.19
C LYS A 166 -0.77 20.43 -3.29
N ALA A 167 -2.01 20.30 -2.81
CA ALA A 167 -2.90 21.44 -2.74
C ALA A 167 -2.39 22.49 -1.74
N VAL A 168 -2.47 23.76 -2.13
CA VAL A 168 -2.05 24.91 -1.33
C VAL A 168 -3.27 25.70 -0.88
N ASN A 169 -3.32 26.02 0.41
CA ASN A 169 -4.42 26.79 0.98
C ASN A 169 -4.04 28.28 1.04
N PHE A 170 -4.99 29.12 0.61
CA PHE A 170 -4.90 30.56 0.66
C PHE A 170 -6.06 31.14 1.46
N GLN A 171 -5.80 32.16 2.25
CA GLN A 171 -6.83 32.95 2.90
C GLN A 171 -7.27 34.09 1.99
N VAL A 172 -8.56 34.27 1.82
CA VAL A 172 -9.13 35.43 1.15
C VAL A 172 -9.04 36.64 2.08
N VAL A 173 -8.12 37.55 1.82
CA VAL A 173 -7.91 38.75 2.64
C VAL A 173 -8.96 39.79 2.32
N ARG A 174 -9.23 40.01 1.03
CA ARG A 174 -10.17 41.04 0.57
C ARG A 174 -10.80 40.66 -0.77
N THR A 175 -12.07 41.02 -0.92
CA THR A 175 -12.83 40.90 -2.17
C THR A 175 -13.28 42.28 -2.66
N ILE A 176 -13.36 42.47 -3.96
CA ILE A 176 -13.94 43.68 -4.61
C ILE A 176 -14.98 43.18 -5.61
N PRO A 177 -16.29 43.51 -5.42
CA PRO A 177 -16.86 44.25 -4.30
C PRO A 177 -16.73 43.53 -2.94
N SER A 178 -16.97 44.26 -1.85
CA SER A 178 -16.91 43.67 -0.50
C SER A 178 -18.16 42.85 -0.25
N GLY A 179 -17.96 41.62 0.24
CA GLY A 179 -19.04 40.66 0.52
C GLY A 179 -18.85 39.33 -0.18
N PRO A 180 -19.90 38.51 -0.29
CA PRO A 180 -19.85 37.26 -1.04
C PRO A 180 -19.80 37.52 -2.53
N VAL A 181 -18.76 37.02 -3.17
CA VAL A 181 -18.52 37.17 -4.61
C VAL A 181 -18.17 35.84 -5.26
N VAL A 182 -18.42 35.70 -6.56
CA VAL A 182 -18.01 34.54 -7.35
C VAL A 182 -16.82 34.90 -8.21
N ILE A 183 -15.79 34.13 -8.21
CA ILE A 183 -14.59 34.34 -9.04
C ILE A 183 -14.95 34.03 -10.47
N GLY A 184 -14.79 35.03 -11.36
CA GLY A 184 -15.07 34.91 -12.79
C GLY A 184 -13.78 34.86 -13.62
N LYS A 185 -13.92 34.56 -14.91
CA LYS A 185 -12.77 34.50 -15.87
C LYS A 185 -11.98 35.81 -16.02
N ARG A 186 -12.50 36.93 -15.55
CA ARG A 186 -11.87 38.27 -15.64
C ARG A 186 -11.49 38.84 -14.29
N THR A 187 -11.55 38.04 -13.22
CA THR A 187 -11.20 38.47 -11.86
C THR A 187 -9.68 38.65 -11.72
N ASP A 188 -9.23 39.81 -11.24
CA ASP A 188 -7.83 40.07 -10.94
C ASP A 188 -7.46 39.36 -9.60
N ILE A 189 -6.67 38.28 -9.65
CA ILE A 189 -6.19 37.58 -8.47
C ILE A 189 -4.78 38.04 -8.18
N ARG A 190 -4.56 38.51 -6.93
CA ARG A 190 -3.21 38.89 -6.45
C ARG A 190 -2.90 38.22 -5.13
N VAL A 191 -1.72 37.62 -5.09
CA VAL A 191 -1.14 37.07 -3.86
C VAL A 191 -0.42 38.21 -3.12
N VAL A 192 -0.79 38.42 -1.87
CA VAL A 192 -0.18 39.45 -1.00
C VAL A 192 0.71 38.72 0.00
N GLU A 193 2.01 39.03 0.00
CA GLU A 193 2.93 38.63 1.04
C GLU A 193 2.75 39.54 2.26
N GLY A 194 2.40 38.97 3.39
CA GLY A 194 2.46 39.67 4.67
C GLY A 194 1.11 39.98 5.33
N GLU A 195 1.10 39.76 6.50
CA GLU A 195 0.28 39.71 7.69
C GLU A 195 -0.06 38.28 8.02
N GLN A 196 0.89 37.63 8.70
CA GLN A 196 0.66 36.37 9.40
C GLN A 196 -0.39 36.60 10.48
N THR A 197 -1.64 36.70 10.09
CA THR A 197 -2.70 36.32 11.01
C THR A 197 -2.43 34.87 11.39
N ALA A 198 -2.40 34.60 12.68
CA ALA A 198 -2.17 33.26 13.24
C ALA A 198 -3.29 32.27 12.77
N ALA A 199 -3.39 32.08 11.47
CA ALA A 199 -4.27 31.14 10.85
C ALA A 199 -3.66 29.75 11.01
N ARG A 200 -4.39 28.88 11.67
CA ARG A 200 -4.08 27.45 11.85
C ARG A 200 -3.52 26.87 10.55
N ALA A 201 -2.43 26.11 10.66
CA ALA A 201 -1.89 25.30 9.56
C ALA A 201 -3.00 24.56 8.81
N PRO A 202 -2.86 24.38 7.47
CA PRO A 202 -3.89 23.75 6.65
C PRO A 202 -4.33 22.44 7.26
N ALA A 203 -5.58 22.36 7.65
CA ALA A 203 -6.14 21.19 8.28
C ALA A 203 -6.28 20.08 7.22
N VAL A 204 -5.64 18.95 7.44
CA VAL A 204 -5.89 17.71 6.70
C VAL A 204 -7.32 17.28 7.02
N SER A 205 -8.13 16.99 6.02
CA SER A 205 -9.51 16.50 6.20
C SER A 205 -9.58 14.98 6.02
N TYR A 206 -10.69 14.36 6.40
CA TYR A 206 -10.91 12.93 6.14
C TYR A 206 -10.93 12.61 4.65
N GLU A 207 -11.29 13.56 3.80
CA GLU A 207 -11.33 13.46 2.34
C GLU A 207 -9.92 13.36 1.70
N ASP A 208 -8.88 13.66 2.46
CA ASP A 208 -7.48 13.48 2.04
C ASP A 208 -6.96 12.07 2.42
N ILE A 209 -7.81 11.21 2.98
CA ILE A 209 -7.48 9.85 3.39
C ILE A 209 -8.28 8.88 2.51
N GLY A 210 -7.59 8.04 1.76
CA GLY A 210 -8.21 6.98 0.96
C GLY A 210 -8.03 5.61 1.58
N GLY A 211 -9.07 4.76 1.51
CA GLY A 211 -9.01 3.35 1.85
C GLY A 211 -8.95 3.00 3.32
N LEU A 212 -9.27 3.94 4.20
CA LEU A 212 -9.27 3.75 5.66
C LEU A 212 -10.64 4.09 6.30
N GLU A 213 -11.74 3.90 5.58
CA GLU A 213 -13.08 4.31 6.06
C GLU A 213 -13.45 3.64 7.38
N ARG A 214 -13.09 2.36 7.55
CA ARG A 214 -13.37 1.60 8.78
C ARG A 214 -12.53 2.09 9.96
N GLU A 215 -11.24 2.37 9.69
CA GLU A 215 -10.30 2.87 10.68
C GLU A 215 -10.66 4.30 11.10
N VAL A 216 -11.01 5.16 10.14
CA VAL A 216 -11.54 6.52 10.39
C VAL A 216 -12.78 6.45 11.26
N ALA A 217 -13.77 5.61 10.93
CA ALA A 217 -14.99 5.46 11.70
C ALA A 217 -14.69 5.03 13.15
N ARG A 218 -13.79 4.06 13.35
CA ARG A 218 -13.37 3.60 14.68
C ARG A 218 -12.65 4.69 15.47
N VAL A 219 -11.74 5.43 14.85
CA VAL A 219 -11.02 6.53 15.52
C VAL A 219 -11.99 7.65 15.89
N ARG A 220 -12.96 7.97 15.03
CA ARG A 220 -14.02 8.94 15.35
C ARG A 220 -14.83 8.53 16.58
N GLU A 221 -15.26 7.28 16.66
CA GLU A 221 -15.99 6.76 17.83
C GLU A 221 -15.16 6.83 19.12
N MET A 222 -13.86 6.54 19.03
CA MET A 222 -12.98 6.44 20.21
C MET A 222 -12.37 7.77 20.63
N VAL A 223 -12.22 8.72 19.72
CA VAL A 223 -11.52 10.00 19.97
C VAL A 223 -12.50 11.17 19.87
N GLU A 224 -13.19 11.30 18.74
CA GLU A 224 -14.04 12.47 18.46
C GLU A 224 -15.27 12.51 19.34
N LEU A 225 -16.00 11.39 19.47
CA LEU A 225 -17.23 11.35 20.27
C LEU A 225 -17.00 11.65 21.77
N PRO A 226 -15.98 11.07 22.43
CA PRO A 226 -15.72 11.40 23.84
C PRO A 226 -15.31 12.86 24.04
N LEU A 227 -14.53 13.45 23.11
CA LEU A 227 -14.11 14.85 23.22
C LEU A 227 -15.26 15.83 23.01
N LYS A 228 -16.19 15.54 22.08
CA LYS A 228 -17.35 16.39 21.80
C LYS A 228 -18.50 16.20 22.77
N HIS A 229 -18.70 15.00 23.28
CA HIS A 229 -19.89 14.62 24.07
C HIS A 229 -19.54 14.03 25.43
N ALA A 230 -18.53 14.52 26.13
CA ALA A 230 -18.05 14.03 27.42
C ALA A 230 -19.17 13.81 28.45
N ARG A 231 -20.13 14.74 28.53
CA ARG A 231 -21.28 14.64 29.44
C ARG A 231 -22.18 13.45 29.19
N ILE A 232 -22.29 12.97 27.93
CA ILE A 232 -23.09 11.79 27.59
C ILE A 232 -22.39 10.54 28.10
N PHE A 233 -21.07 10.46 27.92
CA PHE A 233 -20.24 9.35 28.41
C PHE A 233 -20.29 9.25 29.93
N GLU A 234 -20.18 10.38 30.64
CA GLU A 234 -20.31 10.45 32.10
C GLU A 234 -21.70 9.96 32.58
N ARG A 235 -22.79 10.38 31.90
CA ARG A 235 -24.14 9.98 32.23
C ARG A 235 -24.41 8.50 31.99
N LEU A 236 -23.76 7.90 30.99
CA LEU A 236 -23.86 6.48 30.68
C LEU A 236 -22.92 5.62 31.55
N GLY A 237 -22.02 6.25 32.34
CA GLY A 237 -20.99 5.54 33.10
C GLY A 237 -19.95 4.86 32.24
N ILE A 238 -19.78 5.29 30.98
CA ILE A 238 -18.81 4.75 30.05
C ILE A 238 -17.52 5.56 30.16
N LEU A 239 -16.42 4.89 30.48
CA LEU A 239 -15.12 5.52 30.52
C LEU A 239 -14.64 5.76 29.10
N ALA A 240 -14.34 7.03 28.75
CA ALA A 240 -13.68 7.36 27.51
C ALA A 240 -12.29 6.72 27.44
N PRO A 241 -11.85 6.19 26.29
CA PRO A 241 -10.51 5.66 26.16
C PRO A 241 -9.49 6.78 26.34
N LYS A 242 -8.42 6.50 27.09
CA LYS A 242 -7.35 7.47 27.37
C LYS A 242 -6.31 7.51 26.28
N GLY A 243 -6.09 6.39 25.64
CA GLY A 243 -5.10 6.25 24.59
C GLY A 243 -5.56 5.29 23.50
N VAL A 244 -5.20 5.66 22.26
CA VAL A 244 -5.38 4.85 21.06
C VAL A 244 -4.02 4.59 20.44
N LEU A 245 -3.69 3.34 20.20
CA LEU A 245 -2.45 2.94 19.52
C LEU A 245 -2.74 2.61 18.06
N LEU A 246 -2.16 3.41 17.14
CA LEU A 246 -2.17 3.14 15.71
C LEU A 246 -0.92 2.34 15.36
N TYR A 247 -1.08 1.18 14.74
CA TYR A 247 0.07 0.38 14.35
C TYR A 247 -0.06 -0.20 12.94
N GLY A 248 1.06 -0.45 12.29
CA GLY A 248 1.10 -1.03 10.93
C GLY A 248 2.35 -0.60 10.18
N PRO A 249 2.54 -1.05 8.92
CA PRO A 249 3.71 -0.72 8.11
C PRO A 249 3.95 0.78 7.97
N PRO A 250 5.21 1.22 7.75
CA PRO A 250 5.49 2.62 7.46
C PRO A 250 4.78 3.07 6.19
N GLY A 251 4.46 4.36 6.08
CA GLY A 251 3.81 4.93 4.90
C GLY A 251 2.32 4.60 4.71
N THR A 252 1.66 3.92 5.66
CA THR A 252 0.23 3.58 5.58
C THR A 252 -0.72 4.69 6.04
N GLY A 253 -0.21 5.87 6.43
CA GLY A 253 -1.03 7.05 6.76
C GLY A 253 -1.38 7.24 8.24
N LYS A 254 -0.69 6.58 9.19
CA LYS A 254 -0.95 6.72 10.65
C LYS A 254 -0.92 8.16 11.13
N THR A 255 0.11 8.91 10.78
CA THR A 255 0.28 10.32 11.15
C THR A 255 -0.75 11.22 10.45
N LEU A 256 -1.09 10.91 9.19
CA LEU A 256 -2.10 11.61 8.41
C LEU A 256 -3.49 11.46 9.06
N LEU A 257 -3.85 10.25 9.47
CA LEU A 257 -5.11 9.94 10.17
C LEU A 257 -5.23 10.72 11.49
N ALA A 258 -4.17 10.74 12.31
CA ALA A 258 -4.18 11.47 13.57
C ALA A 258 -4.38 12.98 13.37
N ARG A 259 -3.73 13.57 12.35
CA ARG A 259 -3.90 14.98 11.99
C ARG A 259 -5.32 15.29 11.49
N ALA A 260 -5.89 14.42 10.66
CA ALA A 260 -7.24 14.61 10.15
C ALA A 260 -8.28 14.56 11.29
N VAL A 261 -8.15 13.58 12.19
CA VAL A 261 -9.02 13.48 13.38
C VAL A 261 -8.94 14.72 14.25
N ALA A 262 -7.75 15.24 14.50
CA ALA A 262 -7.58 16.45 15.31
C ALA A 262 -8.18 17.68 14.63
N ALA A 263 -8.00 17.83 13.33
CA ALA A 263 -8.54 18.92 12.54
C ALA A 263 -10.07 18.93 12.52
N GLU A 264 -10.68 17.77 12.27
CA GLU A 264 -12.15 17.62 12.23
C GLU A 264 -12.79 17.70 13.62
N SER A 265 -12.06 17.27 14.65
CA SER A 265 -12.51 17.41 16.05
C SER A 265 -12.34 18.83 16.59
N ARG A 266 -11.57 19.69 15.93
CA ARG A 266 -11.24 21.08 16.33
C ARG A 266 -10.66 21.20 17.72
N VAL A 267 -9.90 20.22 18.12
CA VAL A 267 -9.19 20.21 19.39
C VAL A 267 -7.74 20.63 19.20
N HIS A 268 -7.11 21.05 20.26
CA HIS A 268 -5.69 21.37 20.22
C HIS A 268 -4.88 20.12 19.92
N PHE A 269 -4.00 20.21 18.89
CA PHE A 269 -3.17 19.09 18.45
C PHE A 269 -1.71 19.32 18.76
N ILE A 270 -1.14 18.45 19.58
CA ILE A 270 0.27 18.47 19.92
C ILE A 270 0.93 17.25 19.27
N HIS A 271 1.91 17.49 18.43
CA HIS A 271 2.69 16.45 17.78
C HIS A 271 4.05 16.29 18.45
N LEU A 272 4.35 15.08 18.88
CA LEU A 272 5.60 14.71 19.53
C LEU A 272 6.23 13.57 18.73
N ASN A 273 7.47 13.80 18.25
CA ASN A 273 8.24 12.79 17.55
C ASN A 273 9.14 12.04 18.54
N GLY A 274 9.01 10.71 18.62
CA GLY A 274 9.75 9.88 19.58
C GLY A 274 11.26 10.07 19.55
N PRO A 275 11.93 9.98 18.40
CA PRO A 275 13.37 10.22 18.27
C PRO A 275 13.86 11.59 18.75
N GLU A 276 13.03 12.63 18.69
CA GLU A 276 13.40 13.98 19.16
C GLU A 276 13.55 14.04 20.68
N ILE A 277 12.77 13.23 21.41
CA ILE A 277 12.86 13.14 22.87
C ILE A 277 14.18 12.49 23.27
N MET A 278 14.61 11.45 22.56
CA MET A 278 15.78 10.65 22.92
C MET A 278 17.12 11.29 22.56
N ARG A 279 17.14 12.36 21.74
CA ARG A 279 18.36 13.04 21.29
C ARG A 279 18.90 14.09 22.28
N LYS A 280 18.18 14.44 23.33
CA LYS A 280 18.57 15.49 24.29
C LYS A 280 19.24 14.90 25.54
N PHE A 281 20.11 15.71 26.16
CA PHE A 281 20.97 15.35 27.29
C PHE A 281 20.23 14.71 28.48
N TYR A 282 21.02 14.10 29.39
CA TYR A 282 20.57 13.41 30.61
C TYR A 282 19.54 14.26 31.42
N GLY A 283 18.32 13.78 31.65
CA GLY A 283 17.27 14.44 32.41
C GLY A 283 16.35 15.38 31.63
N GLU A 284 16.73 15.84 30.43
CA GLU A 284 15.89 16.72 29.62
C GLU A 284 14.70 15.98 28.97
N SER A 285 14.87 14.68 28.65
CA SER A 285 13.83 13.86 28.02
C SER A 285 12.61 13.67 28.92
N GLU A 286 12.82 13.43 30.20
CA GLU A 286 11.73 13.30 31.20
C GLU A 286 11.03 14.65 31.43
N ALA A 287 11.78 15.75 31.49
CA ALA A 287 11.24 17.09 31.65
C ALA A 287 10.39 17.51 30.44
N LYS A 288 10.87 17.21 29.22
CA LYS A 288 10.15 17.49 27.96
C LYS A 288 8.84 16.72 27.86
N LEU A 289 8.83 15.43 28.21
CA LEU A 289 7.60 14.66 28.26
C LEU A 289 6.59 15.30 29.21
N ARG A 290 7.02 15.69 30.42
CA ARG A 290 6.16 16.35 31.39
C ARG A 290 5.61 17.66 30.87
N GLU A 291 6.46 18.51 30.26
CA GLU A 291 6.06 19.78 29.67
C GLU A 291 4.96 19.62 28.63
N VAL A 292 5.14 18.66 27.70
CA VAL A 292 4.16 18.37 26.61
C VAL A 292 2.83 17.86 27.16
N PHE A 293 2.86 16.99 28.17
CA PHE A 293 1.65 16.53 28.83
C PHE A 293 0.95 17.65 29.62
N GLU A 294 1.68 18.54 30.26
CA GLU A 294 1.13 19.73 30.93
C GLU A 294 0.57 20.75 29.94
N GLU A 295 1.20 20.91 28.78
CA GLU A 295 0.69 21.72 27.68
C GLU A 295 -0.66 21.16 27.17
N ALA A 296 -0.74 19.85 26.94
CA ALA A 296 -1.98 19.20 26.53
C ALA A 296 -3.10 19.42 27.57
N ALA A 297 -2.77 19.34 28.86
CA ALA A 297 -3.75 19.57 29.93
C ALA A 297 -4.21 21.03 30.01
N ARG A 298 -3.32 22.00 29.74
CA ARG A 298 -3.67 23.43 29.74
C ARG A 298 -4.58 23.82 28.57
N HIS A 299 -4.46 23.14 27.45
CA HIS A 299 -5.22 23.41 26.23
C HIS A 299 -6.36 22.40 25.99
N ALA A 300 -6.81 21.71 27.03
CA ALA A 300 -7.93 20.76 26.90
C ALA A 300 -9.22 21.46 26.41
N PRO A 301 -10.00 20.87 25.47
CA PRO A 301 -9.81 19.51 24.90
C PRO A 301 -8.64 19.44 23.90
N ALA A 302 -7.79 18.41 24.03
CA ALA A 302 -6.58 18.26 23.25
C ALA A 302 -6.31 16.82 22.84
N ILE A 303 -5.60 16.64 21.71
CA ILE A 303 -5.04 15.37 21.27
C ILE A 303 -3.51 15.49 21.33
N LEU A 304 -2.88 14.60 22.10
CA LEU A 304 -1.44 14.40 22.10
C LEU A 304 -1.10 13.23 21.17
N PHE A 305 -0.43 13.51 20.07
CA PHE A 305 0.03 12.49 19.14
C PHE A 305 1.52 12.23 19.35
N ILE A 306 1.88 10.96 19.64
CA ILE A 306 3.24 10.50 19.81
C ILE A 306 3.58 9.61 18.64
N ASP A 307 4.37 10.11 17.70
CA ASP A 307 4.86 9.34 16.55
C ASP A 307 6.10 8.53 16.94
N GLU A 308 6.27 7.37 16.32
CA GLU A 308 7.37 6.44 16.61
C GLU A 308 7.53 6.18 18.13
N ILE A 309 6.42 5.85 18.79
CA ILE A 309 6.40 5.64 20.25
C ILE A 309 7.31 4.50 20.69
N ASP A 310 7.63 3.56 19.82
CA ASP A 310 8.60 2.48 20.05
C ASP A 310 10.01 3.02 20.32
N ALA A 311 10.38 4.18 19.78
CA ALA A 311 11.64 4.84 20.11
C ALA A 311 11.68 5.37 21.56
N VAL A 312 10.51 5.75 22.11
CA VAL A 312 10.39 6.30 23.48
C VAL A 312 10.17 5.22 24.53
N ALA A 313 9.45 4.17 24.16
CA ALA A 313 8.98 3.16 25.09
C ALA A 313 9.24 1.71 24.63
N PRO A 314 10.49 1.32 24.34
CA PRO A 314 10.84 -0.05 24.03
C PRO A 314 10.67 -0.98 25.24
N LYS A 315 10.62 -2.30 24.99
CA LYS A 315 10.55 -3.31 26.06
C LYS A 315 11.74 -3.19 27.01
N ARG A 316 11.46 -3.13 28.30
CA ARG A 316 12.50 -3.00 29.34
C ARG A 316 13.52 -4.14 29.37
N ALA A 317 13.15 -5.33 28.87
CA ALA A 317 14.05 -6.48 28.80
C ALA A 317 15.06 -6.37 27.65
N GLU A 318 14.79 -5.57 26.64
CA GLU A 318 15.64 -5.40 25.45
C GLU A 318 16.53 -4.14 25.55
N VAL A 319 16.34 -3.33 26.62
CA VAL A 319 17.02 -2.05 26.80
C VAL A 319 18.12 -2.16 27.84
N THR A 320 19.34 -1.81 27.48
CA THR A 320 20.52 -1.78 28.37
C THR A 320 20.71 -0.44 29.09
N GLY A 321 20.12 0.65 28.57
CA GLY A 321 20.26 2.02 29.11
C GLY A 321 19.32 2.35 30.27
N GLU A 322 19.85 2.93 31.36
CA GLU A 322 19.03 3.41 32.49
C GLU A 322 18.12 4.60 32.12
N VAL A 323 18.55 5.43 31.17
CA VAL A 323 17.79 6.62 30.73
C VAL A 323 16.48 6.21 30.07
N GLU A 324 16.54 5.23 29.14
CA GLU A 324 15.38 4.72 28.44
C GLU A 324 14.36 4.10 29.41
N LYS A 325 14.84 3.31 30.39
CA LYS A 325 13.97 2.75 31.44
C LYS A 325 13.25 3.82 32.26
N ARG A 326 13.88 4.96 32.53
CA ARG A 326 13.29 6.09 33.25
C ARG A 326 12.26 6.82 32.39
N VAL A 327 12.55 7.05 31.11
CA VAL A 327 11.62 7.68 30.15
C VAL A 327 10.35 6.84 30.02
N VAL A 328 10.47 5.51 29.88
CA VAL A 328 9.32 4.59 29.89
C VAL A 328 8.52 4.68 31.19
N ALA A 329 9.19 4.69 32.35
CA ALA A 329 8.54 4.81 33.64
C ALA A 329 7.81 6.16 33.80
N GLN A 330 8.43 7.24 33.32
CA GLN A 330 7.82 8.57 33.32
C GLN A 330 6.58 8.63 32.43
N LEU A 331 6.65 8.09 31.20
CA LEU A 331 5.50 8.03 30.29
C LEU A 331 4.33 7.26 30.91
N LEU A 332 4.60 6.09 31.52
CA LEU A 332 3.59 5.30 32.23
C LEU A 332 2.96 6.09 33.38
N SER A 333 3.76 6.79 34.18
CA SER A 333 3.28 7.61 35.31
C SER A 333 2.44 8.80 34.82
N LEU A 334 2.84 9.43 33.71
CA LEU A 334 2.08 10.53 33.10
C LEU A 334 0.72 10.04 32.58
N MET A 335 0.69 8.90 31.86
CA MET A 335 -0.56 8.33 31.38
C MET A 335 -1.50 7.91 32.52
N ASP A 336 -0.99 7.35 33.62
CA ASP A 336 -1.79 6.98 34.78
C ASP A 336 -2.31 8.23 35.54
N GLY A 337 -1.49 9.28 35.65
CA GLY A 337 -1.80 10.54 36.32
C GLY A 337 -2.81 11.42 35.59
N PHE A 338 -3.09 11.16 34.33
CA PHE A 338 -4.04 11.92 33.51
C PHE A 338 -5.52 11.67 33.84
N VAL A 339 -5.81 10.70 34.69
CA VAL A 339 -7.19 10.31 35.12
C VAL A 339 -8.00 11.46 35.71
N ALA A 340 -7.34 12.48 36.25
CA ALA A 340 -8.01 13.56 37.02
C ALA A 340 -8.10 14.91 36.27
N ARG A 341 -7.59 15.07 35.06
CA ARG A 341 -7.33 16.40 34.45
C ARG A 341 -8.04 16.69 33.12
N GLY A 342 -9.10 15.98 32.75
CA GLY A 342 -9.97 16.48 31.68
C GLY A 342 -9.76 15.81 30.32
N GLN A 343 -10.38 16.37 29.31
CA GLN A 343 -10.58 15.89 27.94
C GLN A 343 -9.30 15.88 27.10
N VAL A 344 -8.32 15.04 27.46
CA VAL A 344 -7.11 14.81 26.65
C VAL A 344 -7.01 13.35 26.25
N ILE A 345 -6.82 13.08 24.97
CA ILE A 345 -6.63 11.73 24.43
C ILE A 345 -5.21 11.63 23.86
N VAL A 346 -4.50 10.56 24.21
CA VAL A 346 -3.17 10.27 23.68
C VAL A 346 -3.30 9.30 22.50
N ILE A 347 -2.77 9.66 21.35
CA ILE A 347 -2.68 8.78 20.20
C ILE A 347 -1.21 8.41 19.99
N GLY A 348 -0.87 7.12 20.14
CA GLY A 348 0.47 6.62 19.83
C GLY A 348 0.50 6.00 18.42
N ALA A 349 1.59 6.21 17.68
CA ALA A 349 1.83 5.52 16.43
C ALA A 349 3.13 4.71 16.47
N THR A 350 3.11 3.48 15.96
CA THR A 350 4.29 2.62 15.85
C THR A 350 4.23 1.76 14.59
N ASN A 351 5.40 1.47 14.04
CA ASN A 351 5.52 0.50 12.96
C ASN A 351 5.63 -0.93 13.50
N ILE A 352 6.14 -1.10 14.72
CA ILE A 352 6.48 -2.40 15.32
C ILE A 352 5.86 -2.52 16.73
N PRO A 353 4.58 -2.87 16.84
CA PRO A 353 3.87 -2.93 18.14
C PRO A 353 4.48 -3.96 19.11
N GLU A 354 5.21 -4.96 18.60
CA GLU A 354 5.85 -5.99 19.42
C GLU A 354 7.06 -5.49 20.21
N VAL A 355 7.69 -4.40 19.79
CA VAL A 355 8.84 -3.78 20.50
C VAL A 355 8.38 -2.94 21.68
N LEU A 356 7.11 -2.50 21.68
CA LEU A 356 6.57 -1.64 22.73
C LEU A 356 6.46 -2.37 24.08
N ASP A 357 6.73 -1.63 25.18
CA ASP A 357 6.57 -2.18 26.54
C ASP A 357 5.11 -2.63 26.76
N PRO A 358 4.87 -3.91 27.13
CA PRO A 358 3.51 -4.43 27.35
C PRO A 358 2.71 -3.67 28.41
N ALA A 359 3.37 -2.95 29.32
CA ALA A 359 2.70 -2.15 30.34
C ALA A 359 1.94 -0.96 29.74
N LEU A 360 2.33 -0.45 28.57
CA LEU A 360 1.61 0.60 27.85
C LEU A 360 0.29 0.10 27.24
N ARG A 361 0.19 -1.17 26.92
CA ARG A 361 -0.96 -1.81 26.29
C ARG A 361 -1.99 -2.33 27.30
N ARG A 362 -1.85 -1.95 28.57
CA ARG A 362 -2.81 -2.31 29.63
C ARG A 362 -3.97 -1.32 29.67
N PRO A 363 -5.18 -1.79 30.09
CA PRO A 363 -6.33 -0.90 30.30
C PRO A 363 -5.97 0.32 31.16
N GLY A 364 -6.50 1.48 30.79
CA GLY A 364 -6.17 2.76 31.42
C GLY A 364 -5.02 3.52 30.79
N ARG A 365 -4.38 2.98 29.73
CA ARG A 365 -3.28 3.61 28.97
C ARG A 365 -3.63 3.61 27.48
N PHE A 366 -3.01 2.77 26.67
CA PHE A 366 -3.48 2.53 25.30
C PHE A 366 -4.53 1.42 25.31
N ASP A 367 -5.76 1.84 25.62
CA ASP A 367 -6.90 0.93 25.78
C ASP A 367 -7.36 0.30 24.47
N ARG A 368 -7.06 0.97 23.38
CA ARG A 368 -7.53 0.59 22.05
C ARG A 368 -6.37 0.54 21.08
N GLU A 369 -6.36 -0.52 20.28
CA GLU A 369 -5.39 -0.74 19.23
C GLU A 369 -6.11 -0.80 17.88
N ILE A 370 -5.59 -0.06 16.89
CA ILE A 370 -6.12 -0.02 15.54
C ILE A 370 -4.99 -0.35 14.58
N GLU A 371 -5.17 -1.42 13.84
CA GLU A 371 -4.24 -1.83 12.79
C GLU A 371 -4.53 -1.03 11.51
N ILE A 372 -3.49 -0.40 10.95
CA ILE A 372 -3.53 0.26 9.65
C ILE A 372 -2.69 -0.57 8.71
N GLY A 373 -3.37 -1.43 7.94
CA GLY A 373 -2.74 -2.40 7.08
C GLY A 373 -2.28 -1.84 5.73
N VAL A 374 -1.73 -2.71 4.89
CA VAL A 374 -1.44 -2.40 3.47
C VAL A 374 -2.76 -2.27 2.72
N PRO A 375 -2.94 -1.23 1.88
CA PRO A 375 -4.20 -0.98 1.19
C PRO A 375 -4.50 -2.08 0.15
N ASN A 376 -5.76 -2.53 0.11
CA ASN A 376 -6.27 -3.42 -0.93
C ASN A 376 -6.43 -2.66 -2.28
N SER A 377 -6.81 -3.34 -3.36
CA SER A 377 -6.94 -2.73 -4.70
C SER A 377 -7.92 -1.54 -4.71
N GLN A 378 -9.05 -1.64 -4.02
CA GLN A 378 -10.04 -0.57 -3.92
C GLN A 378 -9.50 0.63 -3.14
N ALA A 379 -8.80 0.38 -2.04
CA ALA A 379 -8.14 1.42 -1.24
C ALA A 379 -7.04 2.13 -2.04
N ARG A 380 -6.23 1.38 -2.81
CA ARG A 380 -5.20 1.97 -3.69
C ARG A 380 -5.82 2.84 -4.77
N LEU A 381 -6.95 2.42 -5.35
CA LEU A 381 -7.69 3.25 -6.31
C LEU A 381 -8.13 4.58 -5.69
N GLN A 382 -8.63 4.57 -4.47
CA GLN A 382 -9.04 5.79 -3.77
C GLN A 382 -7.83 6.69 -3.49
N ILE A 383 -6.72 6.14 -3.02
CA ILE A 383 -5.48 6.88 -2.77
C ILE A 383 -4.95 7.49 -4.08
N LEU A 384 -4.92 6.72 -5.18
CA LEU A 384 -4.53 7.25 -6.50
C LEU A 384 -5.42 8.40 -6.93
N ARG A 385 -6.75 8.30 -6.79
CA ARG A 385 -7.68 9.39 -7.10
C ARG A 385 -7.40 10.66 -6.29
N ILE A 386 -6.97 10.51 -5.03
CA ILE A 386 -6.60 11.64 -4.18
C ILE A 386 -5.33 12.32 -4.72
N HIS A 387 -4.28 11.54 -5.01
CA HIS A 387 -3.00 12.09 -5.46
C HIS A 387 -3.01 12.56 -6.92
N THR A 388 -3.86 12.00 -7.77
CA THR A 388 -3.99 12.43 -9.18
C THR A 388 -5.02 13.53 -9.41
N ARG A 389 -5.71 14.01 -8.37
CA ARG A 389 -6.78 15.02 -8.46
C ARG A 389 -6.38 16.29 -9.23
N ALA A 390 -5.12 16.72 -9.07
CA ALA A 390 -4.56 17.90 -9.72
C ALA A 390 -3.74 17.60 -10.99
N MET A 391 -3.69 16.33 -11.42
CA MET A 391 -2.90 15.91 -12.57
C MET A 391 -3.75 15.95 -13.85
N PRO A 392 -3.23 16.53 -14.94
CA PRO A 392 -3.90 16.50 -16.25
C PRO A 392 -3.77 15.08 -16.85
N LEU A 393 -4.69 14.19 -16.49
CA LEU A 393 -4.69 12.83 -17.01
C LEU A 393 -5.21 12.76 -18.44
N ALA A 394 -4.56 11.99 -19.29
CA ALA A 394 -5.04 11.68 -20.63
C ALA A 394 -6.22 10.68 -20.55
N ALA A 395 -7.05 10.65 -21.60
CA ALA A 395 -8.24 9.80 -21.64
C ALA A 395 -7.96 8.28 -21.64
N ASP A 396 -6.70 7.89 -21.89
CA ASP A 396 -6.23 6.49 -21.92
C ASP A 396 -5.86 5.95 -20.53
N VAL A 397 -5.84 6.80 -19.48
CA VAL A 397 -5.43 6.41 -18.12
C VAL A 397 -6.61 5.79 -17.38
N ASP A 398 -6.53 4.49 -17.12
CA ASP A 398 -7.43 3.82 -16.18
C ASP A 398 -6.72 3.62 -14.82
N LEU A 399 -7.14 4.40 -13.82
CA LEU A 399 -6.60 4.28 -12.46
C LEU A 399 -6.92 2.94 -11.79
N ARG A 400 -7.92 2.18 -12.27
CA ARG A 400 -8.22 0.84 -11.75
C ARG A 400 -7.14 -0.13 -12.17
N GLU A 401 -6.73 -0.10 -13.44
CA GLU A 401 -5.62 -0.89 -13.95
C GLU A 401 -4.34 -0.59 -13.16
N ILE A 402 -4.04 0.68 -12.91
CA ILE A 402 -2.87 1.09 -12.12
C ILE A 402 -2.96 0.57 -10.68
N ALA A 403 -4.13 0.65 -10.05
CA ALA A 403 -4.36 0.12 -8.71
C ALA A 403 -4.18 -1.41 -8.65
N GLU A 404 -4.54 -2.14 -9.69
CA GLU A 404 -4.29 -3.58 -9.78
C GLU A 404 -2.81 -3.91 -9.91
N HIS A 405 -2.06 -3.16 -10.72
CA HIS A 405 -0.62 -3.36 -10.93
C HIS A 405 0.26 -2.89 -9.75
N SER A 406 -0.26 -2.06 -8.85
CA SER A 406 0.48 -1.53 -7.70
C SER A 406 0.40 -2.40 -6.44
N HIS A 407 0.49 -3.73 -6.58
CA HIS A 407 0.48 -4.64 -5.44
C HIS A 407 1.58 -4.33 -4.42
N GLY A 408 1.23 -4.32 -3.13
CA GLY A 408 2.17 -4.07 -2.04
C GLY A 408 2.57 -2.60 -1.86
N PHE A 409 2.03 -1.68 -2.67
CA PHE A 409 2.23 -0.25 -2.49
C PHE A 409 1.41 0.24 -1.30
N VAL A 410 2.05 1.02 -0.41
CA VAL A 410 1.39 1.77 0.65
C VAL A 410 1.05 3.19 0.20
N GLY A 411 0.38 3.97 1.03
CA GLY A 411 -0.02 5.34 0.67
C GLY A 411 1.16 6.22 0.22
N ALA A 412 2.28 6.14 0.93
CA ALA A 412 3.49 6.88 0.58
C ALA A 412 4.12 6.45 -0.77
N ASP A 413 4.04 5.15 -1.10
CA ASP A 413 4.54 4.66 -2.39
C ASP A 413 3.68 5.14 -3.55
N LEU A 414 2.34 5.18 -3.35
CA LEU A 414 1.40 5.70 -4.35
C LEU A 414 1.56 7.21 -4.55
N GLU A 415 1.86 7.96 -3.48
CA GLU A 415 2.24 9.37 -3.57
C GLU A 415 3.53 9.54 -4.37
N ALA A 416 4.57 8.75 -4.06
CA ALA A 416 5.84 8.75 -4.80
C ALA A 416 5.66 8.34 -6.27
N LEU A 417 4.80 7.35 -6.54
CA LEU A 417 4.44 6.95 -7.91
C LEU A 417 3.85 8.12 -8.69
N CYS A 418 2.86 8.81 -8.13
CA CYS A 418 2.26 9.97 -8.78
C CYS A 418 3.28 11.09 -9.03
N GLN A 419 4.20 11.33 -8.09
CA GLN A 419 5.28 12.32 -8.26
C GLN A 419 6.24 11.92 -9.38
N GLU A 420 6.68 10.65 -9.42
CA GLU A 420 7.61 10.17 -10.47
C GLU A 420 6.95 10.16 -11.86
N VAL A 421 5.70 9.72 -11.95
CA VAL A 421 4.90 9.79 -13.18
C VAL A 421 4.82 11.22 -13.70
N GLY A 422 4.58 12.19 -12.82
CA GLY A 422 4.62 13.60 -13.17
C GLY A 422 5.97 14.07 -13.68
N MET A 423 7.06 13.59 -13.08
CA MET A 423 8.42 13.90 -13.53
C MET A 423 8.75 13.25 -14.88
N ILE A 424 8.27 12.02 -15.14
CA ILE A 424 8.42 11.34 -16.43
C ILE A 424 7.71 12.12 -17.53
N ALA A 425 6.44 12.49 -17.32
CA ALA A 425 5.66 13.28 -18.25
C ALA A 425 6.32 14.64 -18.53
N LEU A 426 6.85 15.30 -17.48
CA LEU A 426 7.56 16.58 -17.63
C LEU A 426 8.86 16.42 -18.43
N ARG A 427 9.66 15.37 -18.17
CA ARG A 427 10.89 15.09 -18.95
C ARG A 427 10.56 14.84 -20.42
N GLY A 428 9.51 14.06 -20.71
CA GLY A 428 9.02 13.81 -22.06
C GLY A 428 8.61 15.10 -22.76
N PHE A 429 7.86 15.94 -22.08
CA PHE A 429 7.40 17.23 -22.58
C PHE A 429 8.56 18.18 -22.87
N LEU A 430 9.52 18.35 -21.94
CA LEU A 430 10.67 19.22 -22.11
C LEU A 430 11.61 18.75 -23.24
N SER A 431 11.69 17.45 -23.51
CA SER A 431 12.49 16.92 -24.62
C SER A 431 11.88 17.20 -26.00
N ALA A 432 10.56 17.46 -26.05
CA ALA A 432 9.82 17.72 -27.27
C ALA A 432 9.78 19.22 -27.67
N ILE A 433 10.12 20.14 -26.76
CA ILE A 433 10.08 21.57 -26.99
C ILE A 433 11.47 22.15 -27.13
N PRO A 434 11.74 22.97 -28.21
CA PRO A 434 12.98 23.74 -28.30
C PRO A 434 12.97 24.87 -27.25
N LEU A 435 13.96 24.88 -26.36
CA LEU A 435 14.11 25.78 -25.20
C LEU A 435 14.33 27.28 -25.50
N GLU A 436 14.07 27.77 -26.74
CA GLU A 436 14.53 29.10 -27.14
C GLU A 436 13.52 30.26 -27.01
N THR A 437 12.33 30.07 -26.40
CA THR A 437 11.34 31.17 -26.32
C THR A 437 10.65 31.21 -24.95
N ASP A 438 11.04 32.16 -24.12
CA ASP A 438 10.44 32.46 -22.79
C ASP A 438 8.94 32.81 -22.80
N GLY A 439 8.34 33.10 -23.95
CA GLY A 439 6.93 33.46 -24.05
C GLY A 439 6.00 32.37 -24.62
N ALA A 440 6.54 31.35 -25.25
CA ALA A 440 5.76 30.23 -25.82
C ALA A 440 5.48 29.10 -24.83
N ALA A 441 6.22 29.06 -23.72
CA ALA A 441 6.16 27.97 -22.73
C ALA A 441 4.80 27.90 -22.01
N SER A 442 4.10 29.00 -21.81
CA SER A 442 2.81 29.01 -21.08
C SER A 442 1.66 28.40 -21.87
N ALA A 443 1.56 28.68 -23.17
CA ALA A 443 0.50 28.15 -24.03
C ALA A 443 0.71 26.67 -24.41
N GLU A 444 1.93 26.17 -24.28
CA GLU A 444 2.26 24.77 -24.52
C GLU A 444 2.14 23.90 -23.27
N LEU A 445 2.27 24.47 -22.07
CA LEU A 445 2.05 23.78 -20.80
C LEU A 445 0.63 23.18 -20.68
N ASP A 446 -0.36 23.81 -21.30
CA ASP A 446 -1.76 23.31 -21.35
C ASP A 446 -1.90 22.00 -22.16
N LYS A 447 -0.87 21.64 -22.94
CA LYS A 447 -0.83 20.39 -23.70
C LYS A 447 -0.16 19.24 -22.93
N LEU A 448 0.43 19.53 -21.76
CA LEU A 448 1.02 18.51 -20.92
C LEU A 448 -0.09 17.59 -20.40
N GLN A 449 -0.06 16.34 -20.78
CA GLN A 449 -0.94 15.30 -20.29
C GLN A 449 -0.11 14.11 -19.79
N VAL A 450 -0.56 13.52 -18.72
CA VAL A 450 0.01 12.30 -18.16
C VAL A 450 -0.68 11.12 -18.80
N THR A 451 0.10 10.25 -19.45
CA THR A 451 -0.42 9.12 -20.21
C THR A 451 -0.33 7.80 -19.41
N ARG A 452 -1.00 6.77 -19.92
CA ARG A 452 -0.90 5.40 -19.38
C ARG A 452 0.54 4.87 -19.41
N GLU A 453 1.31 5.20 -20.44
CA GLU A 453 2.71 4.78 -20.59
C GLU A 453 3.60 5.38 -19.50
N ASP A 454 3.36 6.64 -19.11
CA ASP A 454 4.07 7.29 -18.01
C ASP A 454 3.83 6.56 -16.68
N PHE A 455 2.58 6.13 -16.41
CA PHE A 455 2.28 5.32 -15.23
C PHE A 455 2.97 3.96 -15.25
N LEU A 456 2.98 3.27 -16.40
CA LEU A 456 3.67 1.98 -16.52
C LEU A 456 5.19 2.13 -16.38
N ALA A 457 5.75 3.24 -16.81
CA ALA A 457 7.16 3.57 -16.60
C ALA A 457 7.44 3.85 -15.11
N GLY A 458 6.62 4.67 -14.45
CA GLY A 458 6.73 4.99 -13.03
C GLY A 458 6.61 3.76 -12.12
N LEU A 459 5.71 2.81 -12.45
CA LEU A 459 5.57 1.54 -11.72
C LEU A 459 6.85 0.67 -11.74
N LYS A 460 7.73 0.87 -12.73
CA LYS A 460 9.03 0.17 -12.80
C LYS A 460 10.10 0.83 -11.94
N GLU A 461 9.98 2.14 -11.71
CA GLU A 461 10.97 2.92 -10.94
C GLU A 461 10.68 2.94 -9.44
N VAL A 462 9.39 2.90 -9.05
CA VAL A 462 9.00 2.94 -7.63
C VAL A 462 8.87 1.53 -7.08
N GLU A 463 9.72 1.22 -6.11
CA GLU A 463 9.64 -0.06 -5.39
C GLU A 463 8.66 0.01 -4.22
N PRO A 464 7.75 -0.98 -4.07
CA PRO A 464 6.78 -0.99 -2.99
C PRO A 464 7.44 -1.16 -1.62
N SER A 465 7.13 -0.28 -0.67
CA SER A 465 7.72 -0.27 0.70
C SER A 465 7.31 -1.50 1.52
N ALA A 466 6.09 -1.99 1.34
CA ALA A 466 5.66 -3.22 2.02
C ALA A 466 6.50 -4.44 1.60
N THR A 467 7.18 -4.38 0.48
CA THR A 467 8.03 -5.46 -0.03
C THR A 467 9.51 -5.28 0.31
N ARG A 468 9.97 -4.05 0.64
CA ARG A 468 11.36 -3.79 1.05
C ARG A 468 11.75 -4.47 2.36
N GLU A 469 10.82 -4.64 3.28
CA GLU A 469 11.05 -5.39 4.52
C GLU A 469 11.03 -6.91 4.32
N PHE A 470 10.76 -7.39 3.09
CA PHE A 470 10.63 -8.79 2.77
C PHE A 470 11.55 -9.13 1.60
N PHE A 471 12.18 -10.27 1.65
CA PHE A 471 12.80 -10.92 0.48
C PHE A 471 11.67 -11.39 -0.48
N ILE A 472 10.97 -10.46 -1.11
CA ILE A 472 10.01 -10.77 -2.15
C ILE A 472 10.77 -10.76 -3.47
N GLU A 473 11.07 -11.94 -3.96
CA GLU A 473 11.61 -12.09 -5.31
C GLU A 473 10.50 -11.76 -6.31
N LYS A 474 10.58 -10.61 -6.96
CA LYS A 474 9.87 -10.40 -8.22
C LYS A 474 10.60 -11.20 -9.27
N SER A 475 10.14 -12.40 -9.54
CA SER A 475 10.72 -13.23 -10.59
C SER A 475 10.23 -12.75 -11.95
N GLY A 476 11.14 -12.30 -12.81
CA GLY A 476 10.86 -12.10 -14.23
C GLY A 476 10.76 -13.43 -15.01
N SER A 477 10.86 -14.57 -14.33
CA SER A 477 10.77 -15.90 -14.91
C SER A 477 9.31 -16.30 -15.08
N THR A 478 8.94 -16.76 -16.28
CA THR A 478 7.60 -17.29 -16.59
C THR A 478 7.69 -18.79 -16.90
N PHE A 479 6.58 -19.46 -17.09
CA PHE A 479 6.58 -20.86 -17.52
C PHE A 479 7.33 -21.08 -18.85
N ALA A 480 7.44 -20.06 -19.69
CA ALA A 480 8.25 -20.09 -20.91
C ALA A 480 9.77 -20.20 -20.65
N SER A 481 10.23 -19.88 -19.43
CA SER A 481 11.62 -20.04 -18.99
C SER A 481 11.96 -21.46 -18.48
N LEU A 482 10.97 -22.35 -18.43
CA LEU A 482 11.11 -23.74 -18.00
C LEU A 482 10.67 -24.69 -19.14
N ALA A 483 11.57 -25.54 -19.58
CA ALA A 483 11.26 -26.56 -20.56
C ALA A 483 10.80 -27.85 -19.86
N GLY A 484 9.85 -28.55 -20.47
CA GLY A 484 9.22 -29.73 -19.89
C GLY A 484 8.29 -29.43 -18.72
N LEU A 485 7.96 -30.44 -17.93
CA LEU A 485 7.08 -30.36 -16.74
C LEU A 485 5.65 -29.87 -17.06
N ASP A 486 5.14 -30.11 -18.26
CA ASP A 486 3.87 -29.53 -18.74
C ASP A 486 2.66 -30.02 -17.93
N GLU A 487 2.72 -31.24 -17.41
CA GLU A 487 1.67 -31.77 -16.51
C GLU A 487 1.67 -31.05 -15.16
N VAL A 488 2.86 -30.81 -14.59
CA VAL A 488 3.02 -30.08 -13.33
C VAL A 488 2.58 -28.62 -13.49
N LYS A 489 2.95 -27.97 -14.59
CA LYS A 489 2.49 -26.60 -14.91
C LYS A 489 0.98 -26.50 -14.95
N ARG A 490 0.31 -27.42 -15.68
CA ARG A 490 -1.16 -27.46 -15.77
C ARG A 490 -1.84 -27.69 -14.42
N LEU A 491 -1.31 -28.60 -13.60
CA LEU A 491 -1.86 -28.87 -12.27
C LEU A 491 -1.69 -27.68 -11.32
N LEU A 492 -0.51 -27.03 -11.32
CA LEU A 492 -0.27 -25.83 -10.53
C LEU A 492 -1.19 -24.68 -10.96
N ASP A 493 -1.36 -24.50 -12.25
CA ASP A 493 -2.24 -23.47 -12.81
C ASP A 493 -3.70 -23.69 -12.36
N ALA A 494 -4.20 -24.92 -12.50
CA ALA A 494 -5.54 -25.28 -12.08
C ALA A 494 -5.77 -25.09 -10.56
N VAL A 495 -4.81 -25.51 -9.72
CA VAL A 495 -4.95 -25.36 -8.25
C VAL A 495 -4.98 -23.89 -7.84
N ILE A 496 -4.19 -23.04 -8.50
CA ILE A 496 -4.16 -21.61 -8.19
C ILE A 496 -5.43 -20.92 -8.68
N GLU A 497 -5.89 -21.21 -9.88
CA GLU A 497 -7.15 -20.67 -10.38
C GLU A 497 -8.33 -21.05 -9.49
N HIS A 498 -8.38 -22.29 -9.03
CA HIS A 498 -9.42 -22.73 -8.10
C HIS A 498 -9.35 -22.02 -6.75
N SER A 499 -8.14 -21.74 -6.24
CA SER A 499 -7.97 -21.07 -4.95
C SER A 499 -8.21 -19.55 -4.98
N HIS A 500 -8.15 -18.90 -6.16
CA HIS A 500 -8.29 -17.45 -6.29
C HIS A 500 -9.60 -16.97 -6.92
N MET A 501 -10.12 -17.70 -7.93
CA MET A 501 -11.28 -17.22 -8.71
C MET A 501 -12.61 -17.78 -8.23
N HIS A 502 -12.61 -18.85 -7.44
CA HIS A 502 -13.83 -19.58 -7.10
C HIS A 502 -14.09 -19.67 -5.59
N ASP A 503 -13.53 -18.79 -4.79
CA ASP A 503 -13.74 -18.75 -3.31
C ASP A 503 -15.25 -18.74 -2.95
N GLU A 504 -16.08 -18.02 -3.73
CA GLU A 504 -17.53 -17.95 -3.51
C GLU A 504 -18.22 -19.32 -3.71
N ILE A 505 -17.74 -20.13 -4.67
CA ILE A 505 -18.29 -21.46 -4.92
C ILE A 505 -17.91 -22.42 -3.80
N TYR A 506 -16.67 -22.34 -3.32
CA TYR A 506 -16.20 -23.15 -2.20
C TYR A 506 -16.96 -22.81 -0.90
N GLU A 507 -17.24 -21.54 -0.65
CA GLU A 507 -18.07 -21.11 0.49
C GLU A 507 -19.52 -21.65 0.38
N GLN A 508 -20.12 -21.62 -0.81
CA GLN A 508 -21.47 -22.14 -1.02
C GLN A 508 -21.57 -23.65 -0.79
N VAL A 509 -20.52 -24.40 -1.09
CA VAL A 509 -20.46 -25.86 -0.92
C VAL A 509 -19.92 -26.25 0.46
N GLY A 510 -19.43 -25.29 1.25
CA GLY A 510 -18.86 -25.53 2.59
C GLY A 510 -17.51 -26.24 2.56
N LEU A 511 -16.76 -26.15 1.46
CA LEU A 511 -15.42 -26.73 1.31
C LEU A 511 -14.35 -25.64 1.42
N ALA A 512 -13.23 -25.95 2.04
CA ALA A 512 -12.06 -25.08 2.01
C ALA A 512 -11.28 -25.32 0.70
N PRO A 513 -10.87 -24.27 -0.03
CA PRO A 513 -10.04 -24.45 -1.21
C PRO A 513 -8.66 -25.02 -0.82
N PRO A 514 -8.08 -25.90 -1.66
CA PRO A 514 -6.75 -26.44 -1.42
C PRO A 514 -5.69 -25.35 -1.49
N ARG A 515 -4.78 -25.32 -0.51
CA ARG A 515 -3.81 -24.21 -0.37
C ARG A 515 -2.36 -24.65 -0.26
N GLY A 516 -2.13 -25.90 0.10
CA GLY A 516 -0.80 -26.45 0.31
C GLY A 516 -0.39 -27.42 -0.80
N ILE A 517 0.75 -27.15 -1.42
CA ILE A 517 1.35 -27.95 -2.49
C ILE A 517 2.78 -28.31 -2.13
N LEU A 518 3.09 -29.60 -2.14
CA LEU A 518 4.43 -30.13 -1.87
C LEU A 518 5.07 -30.65 -3.16
N LEU A 519 6.20 -30.07 -3.54
CA LEU A 519 7.02 -30.49 -4.69
C LEU A 519 8.08 -31.49 -4.22
N ILE A 520 8.03 -32.72 -4.71
CA ILE A 520 8.95 -33.77 -4.34
C ILE A 520 9.78 -34.24 -5.54
N GLY A 521 11.07 -34.53 -5.33
CA GLY A 521 11.92 -35.08 -6.39
C GLY A 521 13.41 -34.78 -6.18
N PRO A 522 14.28 -35.38 -7.01
CA PRO A 522 15.73 -35.19 -6.92
C PRO A 522 16.15 -33.72 -7.01
N SER A 523 17.36 -33.40 -6.51
CA SER A 523 17.93 -32.07 -6.66
C SER A 523 18.17 -31.76 -8.14
N GLY A 524 18.00 -30.50 -8.54
CA GLY A 524 18.24 -30.06 -9.91
C GLY A 524 17.11 -30.35 -10.91
N THR A 525 15.94 -30.85 -10.46
CA THR A 525 14.77 -31.10 -11.35
C THR A 525 13.89 -29.87 -11.58
N GLY A 526 14.26 -28.70 -11.04
CA GLY A 526 13.56 -27.43 -11.34
C GLY A 526 12.48 -27.01 -10.33
N LYS A 527 12.41 -27.61 -9.11
CA LYS A 527 11.38 -27.26 -8.09
C LYS A 527 11.39 -25.78 -7.69
N THR A 528 12.54 -25.25 -7.33
CA THR A 528 12.72 -23.83 -6.96
C THR A 528 12.47 -22.90 -8.16
N ALA A 529 12.92 -23.31 -9.36
CA ALA A 529 12.68 -22.58 -10.59
C ALA A 529 11.19 -22.55 -10.94
N MET A 530 10.43 -23.62 -10.67
CA MET A 530 8.99 -23.70 -10.85
C MET A 530 8.26 -22.71 -9.92
N ALA A 531 8.64 -22.62 -8.64
CA ALA A 531 8.06 -21.68 -7.70
C ALA A 531 8.25 -20.21 -8.18
N ARG A 532 9.45 -19.89 -8.69
CA ARG A 532 9.74 -18.59 -9.28
C ARG A 532 8.97 -18.33 -10.57
N ALA A 533 8.90 -19.30 -11.46
CA ALA A 533 8.17 -19.18 -12.72
C ALA A 533 6.66 -18.99 -12.49
N LEU A 534 6.10 -19.67 -11.51
CA LEU A 534 4.71 -19.55 -11.10
C LEU A 534 4.39 -18.15 -10.59
N SER A 535 5.26 -17.59 -9.75
CA SER A 535 5.15 -16.21 -9.26
C SER A 535 5.14 -15.20 -10.42
N GLY A 536 6.05 -15.35 -11.37
CA GLY A 536 6.11 -14.47 -12.53
C GLY A 536 4.96 -14.62 -13.50
N GLU A 537 4.46 -15.86 -13.73
CA GLU A 537 3.32 -16.13 -14.61
C GLU A 537 2.01 -15.52 -14.08
N LYS A 538 1.75 -15.70 -12.77
CA LYS A 538 0.53 -15.20 -12.13
C LYS A 538 0.66 -13.79 -11.56
N GLN A 539 1.82 -13.18 -11.64
CA GLN A 539 2.13 -11.86 -11.06
C GLN A 539 1.85 -11.80 -9.55
N ILE A 540 1.98 -12.94 -8.85
CA ILE A 540 1.77 -13.07 -7.41
C ILE A 540 3.14 -13.01 -6.72
N PRO A 541 3.34 -12.19 -5.68
CA PRO A 541 4.60 -12.09 -4.95
C PRO A 541 5.00 -13.42 -4.30
N LEU A 542 6.30 -13.76 -4.40
CA LEU A 542 6.89 -14.96 -3.82
C LEU A 542 7.69 -14.61 -2.56
N ILE A 543 7.32 -15.18 -1.43
CA ILE A 543 8.11 -15.14 -0.20
C ILE A 543 8.84 -16.46 -0.09
N ALA A 544 10.12 -16.46 -0.46
CA ALA A 544 10.96 -17.65 -0.40
C ALA A 544 11.69 -17.76 0.96
N ILE A 545 11.65 -18.93 1.55
CA ILE A 545 12.32 -19.29 2.81
C ILE A 545 13.24 -20.46 2.56
N ASP A 546 14.51 -20.25 2.80
CA ASP A 546 15.48 -21.33 2.81
C ASP A 546 15.51 -21.99 4.19
N GLY A 547 15.21 -23.30 4.25
CA GLY A 547 15.12 -24.04 5.49
C GLY A 547 16.31 -23.88 6.44
N PRO A 548 17.57 -24.01 5.98
CA PRO A 548 18.76 -23.78 6.79
C PRO A 548 18.85 -22.38 7.43
N GLN A 549 18.35 -21.33 6.79
CA GLN A 549 18.42 -19.97 7.34
C GLN A 549 17.58 -19.77 8.60
N LEU A 550 16.55 -20.57 8.80
CA LEU A 550 15.74 -20.54 10.02
C LEU A 550 16.50 -21.05 11.25
N TYR A 551 17.58 -21.81 11.07
CA TYR A 551 18.38 -22.38 12.16
C TYR A 551 19.66 -21.60 12.48
N SER A 552 20.05 -20.63 11.65
CA SER A 552 21.35 -19.94 11.79
C SER A 552 21.41 -18.90 12.91
N LYS A 553 20.29 -18.63 13.59
CA LYS A 553 20.22 -17.64 14.69
C LYS A 553 19.63 -18.26 15.95
N TRP A 554 20.40 -18.23 17.03
CA TRP A 554 20.11 -18.44 18.47
C TRP A 554 18.84 -19.20 18.90
N LEU A 555 18.99 -20.11 19.87
CA LEU A 555 17.90 -20.84 20.52
C LEU A 555 16.78 -19.89 21.00
N GLY A 556 15.56 -20.09 20.51
CA GLY A 556 14.36 -19.27 20.83
C GLY A 556 13.96 -18.22 19.80
N GLU A 557 14.85 -17.84 18.88
CA GLU A 557 14.52 -16.89 17.79
C GLU A 557 13.86 -17.57 16.59
N SER A 558 14.08 -18.87 16.38
CA SER A 558 13.54 -19.61 15.22
C SER A 558 12.01 -19.69 15.22
N GLU A 559 11.38 -19.89 16.39
CA GLU A 559 9.91 -19.88 16.53
C GLU A 559 9.33 -18.48 16.25
N ARG A 560 10.05 -17.44 16.69
CA ARG A 560 9.67 -16.05 16.45
C ARG A 560 9.82 -15.70 14.97
N ALA A 561 10.94 -16.08 14.35
CA ALA A 561 11.17 -15.87 12.91
C ALA A 561 10.08 -16.53 12.06
N LEU A 562 9.70 -17.79 12.41
CA LEU A 562 8.62 -18.48 11.72
C LEU A 562 7.28 -17.74 11.84
N ARG A 563 6.89 -17.31 13.06
CA ARG A 563 5.68 -16.50 13.26
C ARG A 563 5.68 -15.20 12.44
N GLU A 564 6.82 -14.51 12.41
CA GLU A 564 6.97 -13.29 11.63
C GLU A 564 6.79 -13.55 10.14
N VAL A 565 7.35 -14.62 9.60
CA VAL A 565 7.18 -15.00 8.20
C VAL A 565 5.70 -15.24 7.85
N PHE A 566 4.98 -16.02 8.65
CA PHE A 566 3.55 -16.27 8.42
C PHE A 566 2.69 -15.00 8.59
N LYS A 567 3.01 -14.16 9.57
CA LYS A 567 2.37 -12.85 9.74
C LYS A 567 2.59 -11.97 8.50
N LYS A 568 3.78 -12.04 7.95
CA LYS A 568 4.18 -11.37 6.72
C LYS A 568 3.37 -11.87 5.52
N ALA A 569 3.28 -13.19 5.35
CA ALA A 569 2.50 -13.77 4.27
C ALA A 569 1.02 -13.35 4.33
N ARG A 570 0.43 -13.32 5.54
CA ARG A 570 -0.94 -12.82 5.73
C ARG A 570 -1.13 -11.36 5.32
N ARG A 571 -0.12 -10.51 5.55
CA ARG A 571 -0.16 -9.09 5.17
C ARG A 571 0.09 -8.85 3.68
N ALA A 572 0.89 -9.70 3.07
CA ALA A 572 1.24 -9.61 1.66
C ALA A 572 0.24 -10.33 0.73
N ALA A 573 -0.82 -10.92 1.26
CA ALA A 573 -1.82 -11.62 0.47
C ALA A 573 -2.47 -10.70 -0.59
N PRO A 574 -2.61 -11.16 -1.86
CA PRO A 574 -2.30 -12.50 -2.35
C PRO A 574 -0.79 -12.74 -2.52
N CYS A 575 -0.27 -13.87 -1.98
CA CYS A 575 1.15 -14.23 -2.07
C CYS A 575 1.37 -15.73 -2.08
N ILE A 576 2.54 -16.16 -2.60
CA ILE A 576 3.03 -17.53 -2.52
C ILE A 576 4.08 -17.58 -1.41
N LEU A 577 3.83 -18.38 -0.37
CA LEU A 577 4.79 -18.68 0.68
C LEU A 577 5.52 -19.97 0.32
N PHE A 578 6.79 -19.87 -0.05
CA PHE A 578 7.59 -20.99 -0.54
C PHE A 578 8.66 -21.42 0.47
N PHE A 579 8.60 -22.66 0.92
CA PHE A 579 9.65 -23.29 1.72
C PHE A 579 10.56 -24.14 0.83
N ASP A 580 11.77 -23.67 0.59
CA ASP A 580 12.78 -24.50 -0.06
C ASP A 580 13.43 -25.41 0.99
N THR A 581 13.60 -26.70 0.66
CA THR A 581 14.12 -27.72 1.58
C THR A 581 13.34 -27.82 2.91
N ILE A 582 12.00 -28.03 2.83
CA ILE A 582 11.14 -28.14 4.02
C ILE A 582 11.54 -29.28 4.97
N ASP A 583 12.21 -30.31 4.47
CA ASP A 583 12.78 -31.40 5.25
C ASP A 583 13.87 -30.94 6.25
N ALA A 584 14.49 -29.79 6.01
CA ALA A 584 15.34 -29.13 6.98
C ALA A 584 14.55 -28.47 8.12
N VAL A 585 13.35 -27.93 7.84
CA VAL A 585 12.51 -27.22 8.84
C VAL A 585 11.69 -28.17 9.68
N ALA A 586 11.19 -29.25 9.08
CA ALA A 586 10.30 -30.23 9.71
C ALA A 586 10.78 -31.67 9.47
N PRO A 587 11.93 -32.04 9.99
CA PRO A 587 12.47 -33.39 9.82
C PRO A 587 11.67 -34.43 10.61
N ARG A 588 11.52 -35.62 10.06
CA ARG A 588 10.97 -36.77 10.73
C ARG A 588 12.01 -37.33 11.70
N PHE A 589 11.75 -37.37 13.00
CA PHE A 589 12.63 -37.90 13.99
C PHE A 589 12.28 -39.34 14.38
N GLY A 590 13.33 -40.20 14.50
CA GLY A 590 13.24 -41.48 15.17
C GLY A 590 13.39 -41.29 16.70
N ALA A 591 12.89 -42.24 17.46
CA ALA A 591 12.71 -42.14 18.91
C ALA A 591 13.99 -41.98 19.77
N GLU A 592 15.21 -41.89 19.21
CA GLU A 592 16.45 -42.06 19.96
C GLU A 592 17.52 -40.95 19.83
N GLN A 593 17.21 -39.73 19.37
CA GLN A 593 18.24 -38.69 19.25
C GLN A 593 18.07 -37.52 20.23
N PHE A 594 19.12 -37.26 21.00
CA PHE A 594 19.28 -36.11 21.90
C PHE A 594 19.20 -34.81 21.12
N GLY A 595 18.39 -33.85 21.57
CA GLY A 595 18.18 -32.53 20.92
C GLY A 595 16.79 -32.30 20.35
N THR A 596 15.84 -33.18 20.60
CA THR A 596 14.49 -33.23 20.03
C THR A 596 13.59 -32.07 20.41
N ASP A 597 13.78 -31.42 21.56
CA ASP A 597 12.85 -30.41 22.07
C ASP A 597 12.74 -29.16 21.19
N VAL A 598 13.85 -28.67 20.61
CA VAL A 598 13.85 -27.45 19.77
C VAL A 598 13.13 -27.70 18.44
N TYR A 599 13.41 -28.82 17.82
CA TYR A 599 12.79 -29.18 16.55
C TYR A 599 11.31 -29.48 16.70
N GLN A 600 10.89 -30.15 17.77
CA GLN A 600 9.49 -30.42 18.07
C GLN A 600 8.72 -29.10 18.30
N ARG A 601 9.34 -28.09 18.92
CA ARG A 601 8.74 -26.78 19.09
C ARG A 601 8.57 -26.03 17.76
N ILE A 602 9.61 -26.05 16.91
CA ILE A 602 9.56 -25.44 15.57
C ILE A 602 8.50 -26.12 14.72
N LEU A 603 8.46 -27.47 14.69
CA LEU A 603 7.44 -28.23 13.98
C LEU A 603 6.03 -27.89 14.50
N SER A 604 5.85 -27.90 15.82
CA SER A 604 4.57 -27.57 16.44
C SER A 604 4.12 -26.15 16.11
N GLN A 605 5.07 -25.19 16.06
CA GLN A 605 4.79 -23.82 15.66
C GLN A 605 4.44 -23.75 14.17
N LEU A 606 5.19 -24.44 13.29
CA LEU A 606 4.93 -24.50 11.87
C LEU A 606 3.52 -25.06 11.58
N LEU A 607 3.16 -26.17 12.21
CA LEU A 607 1.85 -26.78 12.06
C LEU A 607 0.73 -25.84 12.51
N ARG A 608 0.93 -25.12 13.63
CA ARG A 608 -0.02 -24.13 14.13
C ARG A 608 -0.18 -22.95 13.16
N GLU A 609 0.92 -22.43 12.61
CA GLU A 609 0.87 -21.33 11.66
C GLU A 609 0.20 -21.73 10.33
N ILE A 610 0.46 -22.95 9.85
CA ILE A 610 -0.22 -23.50 8.67
C ILE A 610 -1.74 -23.65 8.93
N ASP A 611 -2.12 -24.17 10.09
CA ASP A 611 -3.52 -24.30 10.46
C ASP A 611 -4.21 -22.94 10.58
N ASN A 612 -3.51 -21.89 11.08
CA ASN A 612 -4.00 -20.52 11.15
C ASN A 612 -4.14 -19.84 9.76
N LEU A 613 -3.54 -20.36 8.71
CA LEU A 613 -3.74 -19.86 7.35
C LEU A 613 -5.07 -20.29 6.75
N ARG A 614 -5.77 -21.29 7.33
CA ARG A 614 -7.05 -21.78 6.78
C ARG A 614 -8.11 -20.71 6.64
N ASP A 615 -8.10 -19.71 7.52
CA ASP A 615 -9.06 -18.62 7.51
C ASP A 615 -8.60 -17.40 6.71
N VAL A 616 -7.37 -17.44 6.15
CA VAL A 616 -6.78 -16.31 5.42
C VAL A 616 -6.88 -16.53 3.93
N LYS A 617 -7.59 -15.67 3.22
CA LYS A 617 -7.72 -15.72 1.76
C LYS A 617 -6.45 -15.24 1.06
N GLY A 618 -6.10 -15.87 -0.05
CA GLY A 618 -5.04 -15.41 -0.95
C GLY A 618 -3.61 -15.84 -0.60
N VAL A 619 -3.36 -16.67 0.42
CA VAL A 619 -2.03 -17.22 0.69
C VAL A 619 -1.95 -18.66 0.18
N ILE A 620 -1.01 -18.91 -0.74
CA ILE A 620 -0.70 -20.24 -1.27
C ILE A 620 0.57 -20.73 -0.60
N LEU A 621 0.49 -21.91 0.02
CA LEU A 621 1.63 -22.56 0.65
C LEU A 621 2.28 -23.53 -0.34
N LEU A 622 3.54 -23.27 -0.69
CA LEU A 622 4.34 -24.12 -1.58
C LEU A 622 5.57 -24.60 -0.84
N ALA A 623 5.89 -25.87 -0.92
CA ALA A 623 7.11 -26.41 -0.32
C ALA A 623 7.85 -27.34 -1.27
N ALA A 624 9.16 -27.41 -1.16
CA ALA A 624 10.00 -28.32 -1.93
C ALA A 624 10.85 -29.21 -1.01
N THR A 625 11.02 -30.47 -1.41
CA THR A 625 11.95 -31.38 -0.77
C THR A 625 12.62 -32.30 -1.77
N ASN A 626 13.86 -32.65 -1.46
CA ASN A 626 14.60 -33.70 -2.15
C ASN A 626 14.51 -35.07 -1.45
N ARG A 627 13.94 -35.10 -0.23
CA ARG A 627 13.93 -36.27 0.67
C ARG A 627 12.56 -36.41 1.33
N PRO A 628 11.53 -36.85 0.58
CA PRO A 628 10.17 -36.95 1.10
C PRO A 628 10.05 -37.89 2.31
N GLU A 629 10.90 -38.91 2.41
CA GLU A 629 10.97 -39.84 3.53
C GLU A 629 11.37 -39.21 4.87
N ARG A 630 11.97 -38.00 4.83
CA ARG A 630 12.40 -37.26 6.01
C ARG A 630 11.39 -36.23 6.51
N ILE A 631 10.29 -36.05 5.80
CA ILE A 631 9.23 -35.10 6.21
C ILE A 631 8.36 -35.72 7.29
N ASP A 632 7.99 -34.92 8.30
CA ASP A 632 7.02 -35.35 9.31
C ASP A 632 5.64 -35.59 8.68
N PRO A 633 5.02 -36.78 8.93
CA PRO A 633 3.71 -37.11 8.37
C PRO A 633 2.59 -36.14 8.75
N ALA A 634 2.73 -35.38 9.82
CA ALA A 634 1.76 -34.38 10.23
C ALA A 634 1.56 -33.26 9.19
N LEU A 635 2.58 -32.95 8.38
CA LEU A 635 2.49 -31.98 7.30
C LEU A 635 1.65 -32.48 6.12
N LEU A 636 1.59 -33.79 5.91
CA LEU A 636 0.85 -34.42 4.79
C LEU A 636 -0.63 -34.65 5.11
N ARG A 637 -1.12 -34.21 6.27
CA ARG A 637 -2.53 -34.31 6.62
C ARG A 637 -3.36 -33.30 5.84
N SER A 638 -4.62 -33.68 5.54
CA SER A 638 -5.58 -32.82 4.85
C SER A 638 -5.72 -31.43 5.51
N GLY A 639 -5.76 -30.39 4.68
CA GLY A 639 -5.79 -28.99 5.08
C GLY A 639 -4.42 -28.36 5.34
N ARG A 640 -3.32 -29.07 5.00
CA ARG A 640 -1.93 -28.58 5.06
C ARG A 640 -1.28 -28.66 3.69
N PHE A 641 -0.61 -29.77 3.35
CA PHE A 641 -0.14 -30.04 2.00
C PHE A 641 -1.07 -31.06 1.34
N ASP A 642 -2.11 -30.56 0.71
CA ASP A 642 -3.16 -31.38 0.09
C ASP A 642 -2.71 -32.00 -1.23
N TYR A 643 -1.82 -31.33 -1.95
CA TYR A 643 -1.25 -31.81 -3.19
C TYR A 643 0.22 -32.13 -3.07
N VAL A 644 0.58 -33.31 -3.56
CA VAL A 644 1.97 -33.74 -3.67
C VAL A 644 2.30 -33.96 -5.14
N LEU A 645 3.20 -33.11 -5.66
CA LEU A 645 3.57 -33.12 -7.08
C LEU A 645 4.98 -33.71 -7.26
N PRO A 646 5.12 -34.85 -7.97
CA PRO A 646 6.40 -35.46 -8.21
C PRO A 646 7.14 -34.75 -9.36
N PHE A 647 8.40 -34.39 -9.11
CA PHE A 647 9.34 -33.89 -10.11
C PHE A 647 10.30 -35.03 -10.48
N ALA A 648 9.99 -35.72 -11.57
CA ALA A 648 10.86 -36.77 -12.11
C ALA A 648 12.08 -36.17 -12.81
N LYS A 649 13.08 -37.01 -13.06
CA LYS A 649 14.16 -36.64 -13.98
C LYS A 649 13.57 -36.47 -15.39
N PRO A 650 14.10 -35.52 -16.19
CA PRO A 650 13.58 -35.23 -17.53
C PRO A 650 13.74 -36.45 -18.46
N ASP A 651 12.72 -36.72 -19.24
CA ASP A 651 12.77 -37.70 -20.32
C ASP A 651 13.61 -37.19 -21.53
N THR A 652 13.75 -37.97 -22.59
CA THR A 652 14.54 -37.56 -23.77
C THR A 652 13.98 -36.31 -24.45
N ALA A 653 12.67 -36.20 -24.54
CA ALA A 653 12.00 -35.04 -25.13
C ALA A 653 12.19 -33.78 -24.27
N ASP A 654 12.04 -33.92 -22.97
CA ASP A 654 12.28 -32.84 -21.99
C ASP A 654 13.73 -32.38 -22.01
N ARG A 655 14.70 -33.34 -22.06
CA ARG A 655 16.14 -32.99 -22.15
C ARG A 655 16.46 -32.21 -23.41
N ALA A 656 15.90 -32.63 -24.56
CA ALA A 656 16.07 -31.89 -25.81
C ALA A 656 15.47 -30.47 -25.74
N ALA A 657 14.31 -30.33 -25.09
CA ALA A 657 13.67 -29.03 -24.86
C ALA A 657 14.49 -28.14 -23.91
N ILE A 658 15.07 -28.69 -22.83
CA ILE A 658 15.96 -27.99 -21.91
C ILE A 658 17.23 -27.51 -22.64
N LEU A 659 17.87 -28.37 -23.42
CA LEU A 659 19.03 -28.00 -24.24
C LEU A 659 18.75 -26.85 -25.20
N ARG A 660 17.58 -26.89 -25.90
CA ARG A 660 17.16 -25.79 -26.80
C ARG A 660 16.94 -24.48 -26.02
N LEU A 661 16.34 -24.57 -24.86
CA LEU A 661 16.09 -23.41 -24.02
C LEU A 661 17.39 -22.76 -23.52
N CYS A 662 18.32 -23.58 -22.98
CA CYS A 662 19.61 -23.10 -22.48
C CYS A 662 20.48 -22.49 -23.58
N CYS A 663 20.39 -23.02 -24.80
CA CYS A 663 21.17 -22.55 -25.93
C CYS A 663 20.47 -21.49 -26.81
N ARG A 664 19.29 -21.02 -26.42
CA ARG A 664 18.45 -20.08 -27.22
C ARG A 664 19.19 -18.80 -27.66
N ARG A 665 20.12 -18.32 -26.84
CA ARG A 665 20.91 -17.08 -27.10
C ARG A 665 22.35 -17.36 -27.56
N VAL A 666 22.74 -18.62 -27.65
CA VAL A 666 24.10 -19.02 -27.99
C VAL A 666 24.17 -19.27 -29.50
N PRO A 667 25.11 -18.66 -30.23
CA PRO A 667 25.32 -18.95 -31.65
C PRO A 667 25.88 -20.36 -31.78
N LEU A 668 25.11 -21.26 -32.36
CA LEU A 668 25.41 -22.67 -32.50
C LEU A 668 25.76 -23.02 -33.95
N ALA A 669 26.62 -23.99 -34.12
CA ALA A 669 26.88 -24.59 -35.40
C ALA A 669 25.66 -25.39 -35.93
N PRO A 670 25.43 -25.42 -37.24
CA PRO A 670 24.24 -26.07 -37.81
C PRO A 670 24.23 -27.61 -37.69
N ASP A 671 25.35 -28.21 -37.28
CA ASP A 671 25.54 -29.66 -37.10
C ASP A 671 25.13 -30.15 -35.70
N ILE A 672 24.63 -29.26 -34.83
CA ILE A 672 24.21 -29.62 -33.47
C ILE A 672 22.77 -30.17 -33.51
N ASP A 673 22.64 -31.47 -33.27
CA ASP A 673 21.35 -32.11 -33.08
C ASP A 673 21.07 -32.29 -31.54
N PHE A 674 20.08 -31.58 -31.07
CA PHE A 674 19.67 -31.65 -29.66
C PHE A 674 19.07 -33.00 -29.25
N LEU A 675 18.55 -33.79 -30.21
CA LEU A 675 18.05 -35.13 -29.90
C LEU A 675 19.21 -36.11 -29.64
N ASP A 676 20.29 -36.07 -30.47
CA ASP A 676 21.51 -36.86 -30.23
C ASP A 676 22.12 -36.54 -28.85
N PHE A 677 22.17 -35.25 -28.50
CA PHE A 677 22.65 -34.86 -27.17
C PHE A 677 21.71 -35.26 -26.04
N ALA A 678 20.41 -35.22 -26.24
CA ALA A 678 19.42 -35.66 -25.26
C ALA A 678 19.58 -37.17 -24.96
N ASP A 679 19.82 -38.00 -25.97
CA ASP A 679 20.10 -39.43 -25.79
C ASP A 679 21.38 -39.67 -24.99
N ARG A 680 22.44 -38.89 -25.26
CA ARG A 680 23.75 -39.01 -24.59
C ARG A 680 23.73 -38.46 -23.13
N THR A 681 22.73 -37.68 -22.76
CA THR A 681 22.55 -37.07 -21.44
C THR A 681 21.52 -37.81 -20.57
N GLU A 682 21.30 -39.11 -20.84
CA GLU A 682 20.40 -39.93 -20.04
C GLU A 682 20.77 -39.91 -18.55
N GLY A 683 19.76 -39.72 -17.68
CA GLY A 683 19.91 -39.67 -16.22
C GLY A 683 20.37 -38.32 -15.66
N LEU A 684 20.75 -37.35 -16.47
CA LEU A 684 21.08 -35.99 -16.03
C LEU A 684 19.80 -35.22 -15.65
N THR A 685 19.95 -34.30 -14.68
CA THR A 685 18.87 -33.38 -14.28
C THR A 685 18.92 -32.08 -15.11
N GLY A 686 17.89 -31.25 -14.99
CA GLY A 686 17.87 -29.94 -15.69
C GLY A 686 19.05 -29.06 -15.33
N ALA A 687 19.47 -29.05 -14.08
CA ALA A 687 20.63 -28.30 -13.61
C ALA A 687 21.96 -28.83 -14.17
N ASP A 688 22.08 -30.15 -14.34
CA ASP A 688 23.26 -30.76 -14.96
C ASP A 688 23.35 -30.38 -16.44
N ILE A 689 22.22 -30.37 -17.17
CA ILE A 689 22.16 -29.97 -18.56
C ILE A 689 22.47 -28.48 -18.72
N GLU A 690 21.96 -27.63 -17.85
CA GLU A 690 22.29 -26.21 -17.84
C GLU A 690 23.80 -25.97 -17.60
N SER A 691 24.38 -26.71 -16.65
CA SER A 691 25.81 -26.67 -16.39
C SER A 691 26.63 -27.12 -17.60
N LEU A 692 26.20 -28.17 -18.29
CA LEU A 692 26.83 -28.68 -19.53
C LEU A 692 26.83 -27.57 -20.60
N CYS A 693 25.70 -26.93 -20.86
CA CYS A 693 25.60 -25.86 -21.85
C CYS A 693 26.48 -24.65 -21.49
N LYS A 694 26.52 -24.27 -20.19
CA LYS A 694 27.40 -23.20 -19.73
C LYS A 694 28.87 -23.53 -19.90
N LYS A 695 29.30 -24.74 -19.52
CA LYS A 695 30.71 -25.18 -19.68
C LYS A 695 31.13 -25.23 -21.15
N ALA A 696 30.30 -25.79 -22.05
CA ALA A 696 30.56 -25.83 -23.46
C ALA A 696 30.69 -24.43 -24.08
N THR A 697 29.82 -23.51 -23.67
CA THR A 697 29.90 -22.12 -24.15
C THR A 697 31.13 -21.42 -23.60
N LEU A 698 31.50 -21.60 -22.34
CA LEU A 698 32.71 -21.02 -21.74
C LEU A 698 34.00 -21.55 -22.41
N SER A 699 34.06 -22.87 -22.70
CA SER A 699 35.19 -23.46 -23.44
C SER A 699 35.34 -22.81 -24.80
N ALA A 700 34.24 -22.67 -25.56
CA ALA A 700 34.24 -22.02 -26.85
C ALA A 700 34.69 -20.54 -26.78
N ILE A 701 34.32 -19.81 -25.75
CA ILE A 701 34.73 -18.42 -25.52
C ILE A 701 36.25 -18.36 -25.24
N ALA A 702 36.78 -19.27 -24.41
CA ALA A 702 38.20 -19.32 -24.09
C ALA A 702 39.04 -19.56 -25.36
N GLU A 703 38.65 -20.55 -26.17
CA GLU A 703 39.33 -20.82 -27.45
C GLU A 703 39.26 -19.64 -28.44
N PHE A 704 38.15 -18.93 -28.48
CA PHE A 704 38.00 -17.72 -29.31
C PHE A 704 38.91 -16.58 -28.82
N GLN A 705 39.04 -16.40 -27.49
CA GLN A 705 39.95 -15.39 -26.91
C GLN A 705 41.44 -15.73 -27.15
N GLU A 706 41.79 -17.00 -27.10
CA GLU A 706 43.17 -17.49 -27.41
C GLU A 706 43.53 -17.44 -28.91
N GLY A 707 42.59 -17.09 -29.78
CA GLY A 707 42.77 -17.00 -31.21
C GLY A 707 42.85 -18.35 -31.92
N THR A 708 42.56 -19.44 -31.23
CA THR A 708 42.53 -20.80 -31.79
C THR A 708 41.24 -21.08 -32.59
N ARG A 709 40.20 -20.25 -32.39
CA ARG A 709 38.93 -20.31 -33.09
C ARG A 709 38.70 -19.08 -33.97
N GLY A 710 38.33 -19.32 -35.24
CA GLY A 710 38.08 -18.26 -36.23
C GLY A 710 36.73 -17.53 -36.04
N ALA A 711 36.61 -16.34 -36.61
CA ALA A 711 35.35 -15.60 -36.70
C ALA A 711 34.44 -16.14 -37.83
N PRO A 712 33.09 -16.16 -37.70
CA PRO A 712 32.31 -15.69 -36.55
C PRO A 712 32.34 -16.68 -35.38
N PHE A 713 32.12 -16.15 -34.12
CA PHE A 713 32.02 -16.98 -32.94
C PHE A 713 30.79 -17.91 -33.02
N VAL A 714 31.04 -19.22 -32.93
CA VAL A 714 30.02 -20.27 -32.99
C VAL A 714 30.45 -21.41 -32.08
N VAL A 715 29.55 -21.93 -31.25
CA VAL A 715 29.79 -23.10 -30.42
C VAL A 715 29.63 -24.36 -31.28
N LEU A 716 30.61 -25.24 -31.23
CA LEU A 716 30.68 -26.44 -32.06
C LEU A 716 30.16 -27.68 -31.28
N ARG A 717 29.81 -28.72 -32.01
CA ARG A 717 29.46 -30.04 -31.47
C ARG A 717 30.55 -30.59 -30.55
N ASN A 718 31.83 -30.39 -30.92
CA ASN A 718 32.98 -30.89 -30.18
C ASN A 718 33.08 -30.25 -28.75
N ASP A 719 32.65 -29.00 -28.57
CA ASP A 719 32.67 -28.33 -27.27
C ASP A 719 31.73 -29.05 -26.27
N PHE A 720 30.55 -29.44 -26.70
CA PHE A 720 29.63 -30.24 -25.93
C PHE A 720 30.15 -31.65 -25.63
N MET A 721 30.78 -32.28 -26.64
CA MET A 721 31.35 -33.62 -26.52
C MET A 721 32.51 -33.64 -25.53
N ALA A 722 33.42 -32.69 -25.59
CA ALA A 722 34.56 -32.56 -24.68
C ALA A 722 34.11 -32.42 -23.24
N VAL A 723 33.07 -31.64 -22.98
CA VAL A 723 32.50 -31.47 -21.62
C VAL A 723 31.81 -32.76 -21.15
N LEU A 724 31.06 -33.45 -22.03
CA LEU A 724 30.42 -34.74 -21.67
C LEU A 724 31.44 -35.83 -21.34
N GLU A 725 32.57 -35.87 -22.03
CA GLU A 725 33.64 -36.82 -21.77
C GLU A 725 34.38 -36.48 -20.48
N SER A 726 34.67 -35.21 -20.24
CA SER A 726 35.31 -34.76 -19.01
C SER A 726 34.46 -35.02 -17.74
N ASP A 727 33.15 -34.80 -17.83
CA ASP A 727 32.22 -35.04 -16.71
C ASP A 727 32.00 -36.55 -16.45
N ARG A 728 32.07 -37.41 -17.47
CA ARG A 728 32.05 -38.88 -17.30
C ARG A 728 33.31 -39.43 -16.66
N GLY A 729 34.47 -38.75 -16.79
CA GLY A 729 35.75 -39.11 -16.17
C GLY A 729 35.90 -38.62 -14.72
N SER A 730 34.98 -37.84 -14.20
CA SER A 730 35.06 -37.26 -12.87
C SER A 730 34.38 -38.15 -11.82
N PRO A 731 34.99 -38.41 -10.63
CA PRO A 731 34.53 -39.41 -9.68
C PRO A 731 33.18 -39.10 -8.96
N LYS A 732 32.44 -38.14 -9.39
CA LYS A 732 31.11 -37.77 -8.84
C LYS A 732 29.99 -38.75 -9.22
N HIS A 733 30.16 -39.60 -10.25
CA HIS A 733 29.15 -40.57 -10.70
C HIS A 733 29.26 -41.99 -10.09
N LEU A 734 30.24 -42.27 -9.20
CA LEU A 734 30.47 -43.59 -8.64
C LEU A 734 29.96 -43.77 -7.19
N LYS A 735 28.98 -43.02 -6.74
CA LYS A 735 28.30 -43.28 -5.43
C LYS A 735 26.78 -43.49 -5.61
N GLY A 736 26.44 -44.60 -6.24
CA GLY A 736 25.05 -45.01 -6.43
C GLY A 736 24.89 -46.50 -6.73
N THR A 737 25.75 -47.36 -6.17
CA THR A 737 25.49 -48.83 -6.11
C THR A 737 26.16 -49.44 -4.86
N ASN A 738 25.30 -49.93 -4.01
CA ASN A 738 25.54 -51.01 -3.00
C ASN A 738 26.86 -51.00 -2.21
N ALA A 739 26.78 -50.66 -0.95
CA ALA A 739 27.67 -51.25 0.07
C ALA A 739 26.81 -51.80 1.21
N THR A 740 26.54 -53.10 1.09
CA THR A 740 26.31 -53.98 2.24
C THR A 740 27.64 -54.27 2.91
N HIS A 741 27.65 -54.14 4.25
CA HIS A 741 28.52 -54.81 5.24
C HIS A 741 30.05 -54.94 5.00
N ASN A 742 30.90 -54.37 5.83
CA ASN A 742 31.51 -55.05 6.98
C ASN A 742 32.51 -54.15 7.76
N SER A 743 32.28 -54.14 9.02
CA SER A 743 33.16 -54.20 10.20
C SER A 743 34.65 -53.79 10.14
N ALA A 744 34.97 -53.04 11.19
CA ALA A 744 36.17 -53.12 12.03
C ALA A 744 37.44 -52.34 11.64
N GLY A 745 37.90 -51.56 12.57
CA GLY A 745 39.31 -51.47 12.91
C GLY A 745 39.96 -50.12 12.82
N ASP A 746 40.05 -49.49 13.99
CA ASP A 746 41.18 -48.74 14.51
C ASP A 746 42.13 -47.98 13.57
N CYS A 747 42.26 -46.69 13.80
CA CYS A 747 43.52 -46.08 14.32
C CYS A 747 43.45 -44.55 14.27
N PHE A 748 43.43 -43.95 15.43
CA PHE A 748 43.99 -42.62 15.66
C PHE A 748 45.53 -42.66 15.52
N PRO A 749 46.22 -41.60 15.20
CA PRO A 749 47.17 -41.09 16.15
C PRO A 749 46.94 -39.63 16.53
N GLU A 750 47.12 -39.43 17.85
CA GLU A 750 47.43 -38.19 18.52
C GLU A 750 48.68 -37.52 17.94
N ALA A 751 48.75 -36.21 18.03
CA ALA A 751 49.71 -35.51 18.86
C ALA A 751 50.11 -34.17 18.29
N ALA A 752 49.99 -33.23 19.17
CA ALA A 752 51.02 -32.28 19.63
C ALA A 752 51.65 -31.34 18.55
N ASP A 753 51.48 -30.07 18.63
CA ASP A 753 51.94 -29.06 19.60
C ASP A 753 51.09 -27.78 19.53
#